data_d8debbbac64ec849350b28a1da542c40
#
_entry.id   d8debbbac64ec849350b28a1da542c40
#
_cell.length_a   1.000
_cell.length_b   1.000
_cell.length_c   1.000
_cell.angle_alpha   90.00
_cell.angle_beta   90.00
_cell.angle_gamma   90.00
#
_symmetry.space_group_name_H-M   'P 1'
#
loop_
_entity.id
_entity.type
_entity.pdbx_description
1 polymer ?
#
loop_
_entity_poly.entity_id
_entity_poly.type
_entity_poly.pdbx_seq_one_letter_code
_entity_poly.pdbx_strand_id
1 'polypeptide(L)'
;MTFFGASRAAIALGLLFSTSAMAGTIVGTVSDASGTRALESAEVRIVELGRTVEASRDGRYRFPDVPAGTYTVEARYIGADTVRTTVTVAESGDSYADIAMGGRESNSIIVIGQAANQASTLSRQRAADGVESVLTRDAIGQFPDQNVAESLRRLPGINILNDQGEGRFVSIRGLDPELNASTVNGVRLPAPESDVRSVALDLISSDIIESIEVRKSLTPDMDADTIGGSIDIKTTSAFDRKKDLFKVSAEGSYNDLTDKLSPKGSFDFSTKLTDAVGVSGGLSYYRRRFATDNMEMDGWDIDDNGNAYADTVEYRDYDVTRKRLSASLSFDFKVGESTKLYARGLYSQFDDQEYRRRLTFEMDETPTSSTANTASFASDDGEISVQRDLKDRFESQKIRSLVLGGETETGPWKATYSASWAKSSERENGSIDPVNFERKFEDPGEFGVTFDYSRPKLTSYAVTAGQARFLDPSEYAFDKVERTTLSDARDEEFAIKADVSREYVMDGGVFTVQAGAKQRWRKKTYNAQFDIYKGFNGDLTLADFLGKQDYGLASIDPVLAKKSFRPFFRTNMADFELDPFDTDQASNESDFRVDEDISAGYLLGRWDSDKVRIIGGVRVEHTRNKIRGNQVELVEEGDEHDGVEVDED
;
A
#
# COMPACT_ATOMS: atom_id res chain seq x y z
N MET A 1 35.53 -17.71 29.73
CA MET A 1 35.27 -17.75 31.18
C MET A 1 35.05 -16.34 31.65
N THR A 2 33.78 -16.00 31.85
CA THR A 2 33.29 -15.14 32.96
C THR A 2 31.79 -14.96 32.77
N PHE A 3 31.06 -15.58 33.67
CA PHE A 3 29.60 -15.49 33.80
C PHE A 3 29.18 -14.09 34.26
N PHE A 4 28.18 -13.50 33.64
CA PHE A 4 27.40 -12.41 34.23
C PHE A 4 26.04 -12.98 34.68
N GLY A 5 25.82 -12.90 35.99
CA GLY A 5 24.66 -13.42 36.65
C GLY A 5 23.38 -12.62 36.34
N ALA A 6 22.33 -13.34 36.01
CA ALA A 6 20.98 -12.83 35.91
C ALA A 6 20.45 -12.48 37.30
N SER A 7 20.26 -11.20 37.55
CA SER A 7 19.56 -10.71 38.75
C SER A 7 18.07 -11.01 38.64
N ARG A 8 17.59 -11.92 39.50
CA ARG A 8 16.17 -12.23 39.67
C ARG A 8 15.48 -11.08 40.43
N ALA A 9 14.92 -10.11 39.74
CA ALA A 9 13.94 -9.22 40.34
C ALA A 9 12.57 -9.92 40.26
N ALA A 10 12.20 -10.63 41.32
CA ALA A 10 10.87 -11.11 41.55
C ALA A 10 9.98 -9.91 41.93
N ILE A 11 9.23 -9.37 40.99
CA ILE A 11 8.13 -8.45 41.27
C ILE A 11 7.00 -9.29 41.84
N ALA A 12 6.83 -9.25 43.16
CA ALA A 12 5.67 -9.79 43.83
C ALA A 12 4.47 -8.88 43.49
N LEU A 13 3.69 -9.26 42.47
CA LEU A 13 2.38 -8.68 42.20
C LEU A 13 1.43 -9.20 43.26
N GLY A 14 1.20 -8.41 44.31
CA GLY A 14 0.19 -8.70 45.32
C GLY A 14 -1.20 -8.70 44.68
N LEU A 15 -1.75 -9.88 44.46
CA LEU A 15 -3.15 -10.08 44.10
C LEU A 15 -4.00 -9.66 45.30
N LEU A 16 -4.54 -8.43 45.28
CA LEU A 16 -5.64 -8.02 46.12
C LEU A 16 -6.88 -8.79 45.64
N PHE A 17 -7.18 -9.90 46.25
CA PHE A 17 -8.47 -10.54 46.17
C PHE A 17 -9.49 -9.66 46.93
N SER A 18 -10.11 -8.71 46.24
CA SER A 18 -11.36 -8.13 46.73
C SER A 18 -12.43 -9.21 46.60
N THR A 19 -13.16 -9.44 47.67
CA THR A 19 -14.38 -10.28 47.70
C THR A 19 -15.35 -9.74 46.64
N SER A 20 -15.55 -10.51 45.58
CA SER A 20 -16.52 -10.18 44.53
C SER A 20 -17.90 -10.16 45.17
N ALA A 21 -18.55 -8.99 45.25
CA ALA A 21 -19.99 -8.94 45.35
C ALA A 21 -20.54 -9.73 44.15
N MET A 22 -21.56 -10.57 44.35
CA MET A 22 -22.18 -11.29 43.24
C MET A 22 -22.73 -10.24 42.27
N ALA A 23 -22.22 -10.25 41.05
CA ALA A 23 -22.54 -9.26 40.04
C ALA A 23 -22.86 -9.97 38.71
N GLY A 24 -23.95 -9.55 38.08
CA GLY A 24 -24.34 -10.05 36.77
C GLY A 24 -23.64 -9.31 35.64
N THR A 25 -23.94 -9.69 34.42
CA THR A 25 -23.45 -9.05 33.22
C THR A 25 -24.61 -8.58 32.35
N ILE A 26 -24.60 -7.37 31.82
CA ILE A 26 -25.49 -6.96 30.74
C ILE A 26 -24.83 -7.21 29.41
N VAL A 27 -25.47 -7.95 28.51
CA VAL A 27 -25.07 -8.20 27.14
C VAL A 27 -26.19 -7.81 26.19
N GLY A 28 -25.81 -7.34 24.98
CA GLY A 28 -26.81 -7.02 23.97
C GLY A 28 -26.17 -6.68 22.62
N THR A 29 -27.04 -6.35 21.67
CA THR A 29 -26.63 -5.89 20.35
C THR A 29 -27.30 -4.57 20.02
N VAL A 30 -26.58 -3.67 19.35
CA VAL A 30 -27.13 -2.45 18.78
C VAL A 30 -27.24 -2.62 17.26
N SER A 31 -28.42 -2.38 16.72
CA SER A 31 -28.70 -2.49 15.28
C SER A 31 -29.52 -1.30 14.77
N ASP A 32 -29.57 -1.16 13.45
CA ASP A 32 -30.50 -0.25 12.80
C ASP A 32 -31.97 -0.66 13.04
N ALA A 33 -32.92 0.25 12.78
CA ALA A 33 -34.35 0.02 12.98
C ALA A 33 -34.89 -1.21 12.23
N SER A 34 -34.29 -1.55 11.10
CA SER A 34 -34.68 -2.73 10.31
C SER A 34 -34.11 -4.04 10.87
N GLY A 35 -33.22 -3.95 11.85
CA GLY A 35 -32.50 -5.09 12.40
C GLY A 35 -31.56 -5.77 11.39
N THR A 36 -31.21 -5.11 10.30
CA THR A 36 -30.40 -5.70 9.22
C THR A 36 -28.92 -5.37 9.30
N ARG A 37 -28.57 -4.27 9.97
CA ARG A 37 -27.20 -3.76 10.08
C ARG A 37 -26.80 -3.61 11.53
N ALA A 38 -25.67 -4.16 11.90
CA ALA A 38 -25.01 -3.89 13.18
C ALA A 38 -24.50 -2.44 13.21
N LEU A 39 -24.64 -1.74 14.33
CA LEU A 39 -24.14 -0.39 14.50
C LEU A 39 -22.83 -0.42 15.30
N GLU A 40 -21.73 -0.62 14.60
CA GLU A 40 -20.37 -0.56 15.15
C GLU A 40 -20.11 0.80 15.80
N SER A 41 -19.45 0.81 16.95
CA SER A 41 -19.14 2.02 17.72
C SER A 41 -20.36 2.82 18.17
N ALA A 42 -21.53 2.19 18.31
CA ALA A 42 -22.62 2.78 19.04
C ALA A 42 -22.23 2.90 20.51
N GLU A 43 -22.40 4.10 21.08
CA GLU A 43 -22.18 4.36 22.49
C GLU A 43 -23.35 3.79 23.29
N VAL A 44 -23.07 2.86 24.22
CA VAL A 44 -24.08 2.26 25.10
C VAL A 44 -23.73 2.61 26.53
N ARG A 45 -24.74 3.10 27.30
CA ARG A 45 -24.55 3.59 28.66
C ARG A 45 -25.56 2.98 29.63
N ILE A 46 -25.10 2.57 30.80
CA ILE A 46 -25.96 2.34 31.96
C ILE A 46 -26.12 3.67 32.68
N VAL A 47 -27.32 4.24 32.62
CA VAL A 47 -27.57 5.62 33.08
C VAL A 47 -27.31 5.78 34.59
N GLU A 48 -27.77 4.84 35.39
CA GLU A 48 -27.69 4.87 36.86
C GLU A 48 -26.27 4.70 37.39
N LEU A 49 -25.42 3.98 36.64
CA LEU A 49 -24.03 3.71 37.02
C LEU A 49 -23.02 4.65 36.33
N GLY A 50 -23.45 5.43 35.33
CA GLY A 50 -22.58 6.29 34.55
C GLY A 50 -21.53 5.51 33.71
N ARG A 51 -21.76 4.21 33.50
CA ARG A 51 -20.83 3.36 32.74
C ARG A 51 -21.18 3.39 31.27
N THR A 52 -20.17 3.58 30.44
CA THR A 52 -20.29 3.61 28.97
C THR A 52 -19.35 2.60 28.33
N VAL A 53 -19.83 1.88 27.31
CA VAL A 53 -19.06 1.00 26.44
C VAL A 53 -19.43 1.28 24.98
N GLU A 54 -18.59 0.85 24.06
CA GLU A 54 -18.85 0.94 22.62
C GLU A 54 -19.21 -0.42 22.06
N ALA A 55 -20.18 -0.44 21.15
CA ALA A 55 -20.55 -1.65 20.45
C ALA A 55 -19.44 -2.08 19.49
N SER A 56 -19.10 -3.36 19.50
CA SER A 56 -18.12 -3.97 18.61
C SER A 56 -18.63 -4.01 17.16
N ARG A 57 -17.77 -4.46 16.24
CA ARG A 57 -18.06 -4.51 14.79
C ARG A 57 -19.34 -5.26 14.43
N ASP A 58 -19.71 -6.29 15.19
CA ASP A 58 -20.96 -7.03 15.04
C ASP A 58 -22.13 -6.43 15.84
N GLY A 59 -21.95 -5.21 16.40
CA GLY A 59 -22.92 -4.49 17.18
C GLY A 59 -23.07 -4.97 18.63
N ARG A 60 -22.28 -5.94 19.07
CA ARG A 60 -22.36 -6.46 20.44
C ARG A 60 -21.74 -5.50 21.43
N TYR A 61 -22.35 -5.41 22.60
CA TYR A 61 -21.82 -4.71 23.75
C TYR A 61 -21.97 -5.54 25.04
N ARG A 62 -21.13 -5.23 26.03
CA ARG A 62 -21.10 -5.96 27.29
C ARG A 62 -20.70 -5.05 28.44
N PHE A 63 -21.43 -5.16 29.55
CA PHE A 63 -21.09 -4.56 30.85
C PHE A 63 -20.89 -5.67 31.87
N PRO A 64 -19.66 -6.05 32.19
CA PRO A 64 -19.37 -7.00 33.26
C PRO A 64 -19.55 -6.34 34.64
N ASP A 65 -19.67 -7.16 35.67
CA ASP A 65 -19.70 -6.75 37.07
C ASP A 65 -20.75 -5.66 37.36
N VAL A 66 -22.01 -5.90 36.93
CA VAL A 66 -23.15 -5.04 37.22
C VAL A 66 -23.89 -5.59 38.45
N PRO A 67 -24.04 -4.80 39.52
CA PRO A 67 -24.82 -5.23 40.71
C PRO A 67 -26.25 -5.64 40.33
N ALA A 68 -26.84 -6.55 41.08
CA ALA A 68 -28.22 -6.91 40.87
C ALA A 68 -29.15 -5.70 41.05
N GLY A 69 -30.08 -5.50 40.11
CA GLY A 69 -30.95 -4.34 40.09
C GLY A 69 -31.60 -4.10 38.73
N THR A 70 -32.41 -3.07 38.65
CA THR A 70 -33.02 -2.65 37.36
C THR A 70 -32.36 -1.38 36.87
N TYR A 71 -31.90 -1.40 35.63
CA TYR A 71 -31.11 -0.34 35.04
C TYR A 71 -31.70 0.12 33.70
N THR A 72 -31.47 1.39 33.38
CA THR A 72 -31.75 1.98 32.09
C THR A 72 -30.49 1.91 31.23
N VAL A 73 -30.55 1.16 30.12
CA VAL A 73 -29.50 1.12 29.09
C VAL A 73 -29.90 2.10 28.00
N GLU A 74 -29.05 3.08 27.77
CA GLU A 74 -29.19 4.11 26.73
C GLU A 74 -28.18 3.86 25.61
N ALA A 75 -28.67 3.83 24.36
CA ALA A 75 -27.80 3.77 23.19
C ALA A 75 -27.86 5.06 22.40
N ARG A 76 -26.67 5.51 21.93
CA ARG A 76 -26.46 6.70 21.10
C ARG A 76 -25.65 6.34 19.86
N TYR A 77 -26.08 6.89 18.75
CA TYR A 77 -25.36 6.74 17.47
C TYR A 77 -25.53 8.01 16.66
N ILE A 78 -24.49 8.45 15.94
CA ILE A 78 -24.56 9.67 15.14
C ILE A 78 -25.60 9.49 14.04
N GLY A 79 -26.55 10.42 13.94
CA GLY A 79 -27.63 10.38 12.95
C GLY A 79 -28.85 9.55 13.32
N ALA A 80 -28.89 8.97 14.53
CA ALA A 80 -30.03 8.26 15.06
C ALA A 80 -30.53 8.93 16.35
N ASP A 81 -31.83 8.72 16.69
CA ASP A 81 -32.37 9.16 17.97
C ASP A 81 -31.82 8.26 19.07
N THR A 82 -31.60 8.84 20.26
CA THR A 82 -31.23 8.11 21.47
C THR A 82 -32.33 7.15 21.88
N VAL A 83 -32.00 5.88 22.05
CA VAL A 83 -32.92 4.84 22.46
C VAL A 83 -32.61 4.40 23.88
N ARG A 84 -33.63 4.22 24.72
CA ARG A 84 -33.53 3.72 26.10
C ARG A 84 -34.32 2.44 26.25
N THR A 85 -33.73 1.45 26.91
CA THR A 85 -34.41 0.21 27.31
C THR A 85 -34.11 -0.10 28.76
N THR A 86 -35.01 -0.81 29.42
CA THR A 86 -34.82 -1.21 30.82
C THR A 86 -34.42 -2.69 30.87
N VAL A 87 -33.43 -3.01 31.69
CA VAL A 87 -32.96 -4.38 31.92
C VAL A 87 -32.88 -4.66 33.42
N THR A 88 -33.31 -5.85 33.83
CA THR A 88 -33.17 -6.32 35.21
C THR A 88 -32.00 -7.30 35.26
N VAL A 89 -31.02 -6.98 36.09
CA VAL A 89 -29.79 -7.77 36.28
C VAL A 89 -29.97 -8.65 37.51
N ALA A 90 -29.71 -9.95 37.34
CA ALA A 90 -29.72 -10.92 38.42
C ALA A 90 -28.35 -10.88 39.18
N GLU A 91 -28.29 -11.53 40.35
CA GLU A 91 -27.07 -11.62 41.17
C GLU A 91 -25.89 -12.32 40.44
N SER A 92 -26.17 -13.09 39.39
CA SER A 92 -25.15 -13.74 38.54
C SER A 92 -25.73 -14.08 37.19
N GLY A 93 -24.83 -14.27 36.17
CA GLY A 93 -25.20 -14.62 34.80
C GLY A 93 -25.46 -13.41 33.92
N ASP A 94 -25.84 -13.67 32.67
CA ASP A 94 -26.03 -12.66 31.62
C ASP A 94 -27.50 -12.22 31.57
N SER A 95 -27.72 -10.91 31.51
CA SER A 95 -29.01 -10.26 31.28
C SER A 95 -28.98 -9.59 29.90
N TYR A 96 -29.97 -9.82 29.07
CA TYR A 96 -29.96 -9.42 27.66
C TYR A 96 -30.73 -8.13 27.41
N ALA A 97 -30.14 -7.21 26.65
CA ALA A 97 -30.76 -5.94 26.27
C ALA A 97 -30.35 -5.58 24.81
N ASP A 98 -31.10 -6.10 23.83
CA ASP A 98 -30.90 -5.73 22.43
C ASP A 98 -31.59 -4.39 22.13
N ILE A 99 -30.91 -3.51 21.36
CA ILE A 99 -31.38 -2.16 21.06
C ILE A 99 -31.43 -1.99 19.54
N ALA A 100 -32.62 -1.66 19.01
CA ALA A 100 -32.84 -1.26 17.65
C ALA A 100 -32.97 0.27 17.59
N MET A 101 -32.09 0.95 16.86
CA MET A 101 -32.05 2.40 16.76
C MET A 101 -32.80 2.88 15.52
N GLY A 102 -33.88 3.65 15.69
CA GLY A 102 -34.63 4.31 14.62
C GLY A 102 -33.93 5.57 14.12
N GLY A 103 -34.07 5.87 12.83
CA GLY A 103 -33.76 7.21 12.33
C GLY A 103 -34.88 8.20 12.68
N ARG A 104 -34.53 9.50 12.80
CA ARG A 104 -35.54 10.55 12.97
C ARG A 104 -36.64 10.40 11.93
N GLU A 105 -37.90 10.41 12.36
CA GLU A 105 -39.05 10.45 11.46
C GLU A 105 -38.93 11.67 10.53
N SER A 106 -38.52 11.43 9.34
CA SER A 106 -38.56 12.41 8.26
C SER A 106 -39.27 11.77 7.08
N ASN A 107 -40.40 12.36 6.70
CA ASN A 107 -41.11 12.09 5.43
C ASN A 107 -40.32 12.45 4.19
N SER A 108 -39.02 12.70 4.31
CA SER A 108 -38.10 12.88 3.19
C SER A 108 -37.52 11.53 2.80
N ILE A 109 -37.49 11.25 1.52
CA ILE A 109 -36.69 10.17 0.92
C ILE A 109 -35.23 10.53 1.19
N ILE A 110 -34.73 10.18 2.36
CA ILE A 110 -33.30 10.22 2.63
C ILE A 110 -32.74 9.08 1.79
N VAL A 111 -31.74 9.37 0.97
CA VAL A 111 -30.91 8.34 0.34
C VAL A 111 -30.18 7.64 1.49
N ILE A 112 -30.83 6.59 2.00
CA ILE A 112 -30.52 5.89 3.25
C ILE A 112 -29.05 5.43 3.29
N GLY A 113 -28.44 5.19 2.12
CA GLY A 113 -27.06 4.78 2.00
C GLY A 113 -26.03 5.82 2.49
N GLN A 114 -26.05 7.05 1.98
CA GLN A 114 -25.00 8.05 2.25
C GLN A 114 -25.03 8.56 3.69
N ALA A 115 -26.22 8.90 4.22
CA ALA A 115 -26.34 9.37 5.59
C ALA A 115 -25.94 8.29 6.62
N ALA A 116 -26.32 7.03 6.38
CA ALA A 116 -25.94 5.92 7.26
C ALA A 116 -24.42 5.64 7.23
N ASN A 117 -23.78 5.82 6.08
CA ASN A 117 -22.33 5.62 5.95
C ASN A 117 -21.54 6.73 6.62
N GLN A 118 -21.97 7.98 6.43
CA GLN A 118 -21.37 9.11 7.12
C GLN A 118 -21.53 8.99 8.63
N ALA A 119 -22.70 8.56 9.10
CA ALA A 119 -22.96 8.30 10.51
C ALA A 119 -22.04 7.20 11.06
N SER A 120 -21.86 6.09 10.33
CA SER A 120 -20.92 5.03 10.70
C SER A 120 -19.47 5.52 10.78
N THR A 121 -19.02 6.23 9.76
CA THR A 121 -17.67 6.82 9.72
C THR A 121 -17.43 7.74 10.92
N LEU A 122 -18.34 8.67 11.18
CA LEU A 122 -18.20 9.64 12.26
C LEU A 122 -18.32 8.98 13.65
N SER A 123 -19.17 7.95 13.81
CA SER A 123 -19.27 7.21 15.07
C SER A 123 -17.98 6.47 15.38
N ARG A 124 -17.38 5.81 14.39
CA ARG A 124 -16.08 5.12 14.53
C ARG A 124 -14.95 6.09 14.82
N GLN A 125 -14.88 7.22 14.13
CA GLN A 125 -13.88 8.26 14.42
C GLN A 125 -14.03 8.85 15.82
N ARG A 126 -15.27 9.04 16.30
CA ARG A 126 -15.54 9.52 17.67
C ARG A 126 -15.11 8.51 18.74
N ALA A 127 -15.31 7.23 18.46
CA ALA A 127 -14.97 6.12 19.33
C ALA A 127 -13.46 5.83 19.38
N ALA A 128 -12.71 6.23 18.36
CA ALA A 128 -11.30 5.94 18.22
C ALA A 128 -10.46 6.50 19.39
N ASP A 129 -9.45 5.73 19.80
CA ASP A 129 -8.53 6.07 20.87
C ASP A 129 -7.52 7.16 20.50
N GLY A 130 -7.44 7.49 19.22
CA GLY A 130 -6.52 8.48 18.69
C GLY A 130 -7.09 9.24 17.50
N VAL A 131 -6.22 9.95 16.79
CA VAL A 131 -6.59 10.63 15.54
C VAL A 131 -6.71 9.60 14.43
N GLU A 132 -7.94 9.28 14.07
CA GLU A 132 -8.26 8.27 13.07
C GLU A 132 -9.16 8.83 11.97
N SER A 133 -8.99 8.34 10.75
CA SER A 133 -9.90 8.56 9.63
C SER A 133 -10.40 7.21 9.14
N VAL A 134 -11.70 7.09 8.91
CA VAL A 134 -12.34 5.84 8.50
C VAL A 134 -12.99 6.03 7.15
N LEU A 135 -12.82 5.06 6.26
CA LEU A 135 -13.50 4.97 4.97
C LEU A 135 -14.28 3.64 4.92
N THR A 136 -15.58 3.71 4.77
CA THR A 136 -16.44 2.53 4.71
C THR A 136 -16.63 2.04 3.27
N ARG A 137 -17.04 0.78 3.08
CA ARG A 137 -17.30 0.15 1.77
C ARG A 137 -18.17 1.01 0.85
N ASP A 138 -19.25 1.55 1.39
CA ASP A 138 -20.18 2.35 0.59
C ASP A 138 -19.56 3.68 0.15
N ALA A 139 -18.70 4.29 0.99
CA ALA A 139 -17.96 5.49 0.62
C ALA A 139 -16.88 5.18 -0.43
N ILE A 140 -16.25 4.00 -0.38
CA ILE A 140 -15.32 3.51 -1.40
C ILE A 140 -16.07 3.31 -2.72
N GLY A 141 -17.21 2.61 -2.71
CA GLY A 141 -17.98 2.27 -3.90
C GLY A 141 -18.76 3.41 -4.57
N GLN A 142 -18.74 4.63 -4.01
CA GLN A 142 -19.37 5.81 -4.62
C GLN A 142 -18.57 6.41 -5.77
N PHE A 143 -17.28 6.10 -5.84
CA PHE A 143 -16.36 6.64 -6.81
C PHE A 143 -15.74 5.51 -7.64
N PRO A 144 -15.30 5.79 -8.86
CA PRO A 144 -14.70 4.78 -9.72
C PRO A 144 -13.24 4.48 -9.32
N ASP A 145 -12.99 4.31 -8.02
CA ASP A 145 -11.66 4.00 -7.50
C ASP A 145 -11.22 2.63 -7.99
N GLN A 146 -10.03 2.56 -8.54
CA GLN A 146 -9.52 1.34 -9.14
C GLN A 146 -8.81 0.45 -8.11
N ASN A 147 -8.24 1.09 -7.08
CA ASN A 147 -7.44 0.46 -6.04
C ASN A 147 -7.60 1.19 -4.69
N VAL A 148 -6.96 0.64 -3.66
CA VAL A 148 -7.01 1.15 -2.29
C VAL A 148 -6.38 2.55 -2.17
N ALA A 149 -5.27 2.81 -2.86
CA ALA A 149 -4.60 4.12 -2.79
C ALA A 149 -5.53 5.24 -3.28
N GLU A 150 -6.24 5.03 -4.40
CA GLU A 150 -7.20 6.00 -4.93
C GLU A 150 -8.32 6.31 -3.93
N SER A 151 -8.82 5.28 -3.24
CA SER A 151 -9.86 5.46 -2.23
C SER A 151 -9.39 6.32 -1.06
N LEU A 152 -8.14 6.21 -0.66
CA LEU A 152 -7.54 6.97 0.45
C LEU A 152 -7.33 8.45 0.14
N ARG A 153 -7.27 8.85 -1.13
CA ARG A 153 -7.07 10.24 -1.57
C ARG A 153 -8.06 11.24 -0.96
N ARG A 154 -9.26 10.77 -0.59
CA ARG A 154 -10.33 11.60 -0.02
C ARG A 154 -10.20 11.86 1.47
N LEU A 155 -9.28 11.18 2.15
CA LEU A 155 -9.10 11.36 3.59
C LEU A 155 -8.20 12.58 3.90
N PRO A 156 -8.53 13.37 4.93
CA PRO A 156 -7.74 14.54 5.30
C PRO A 156 -6.32 14.15 5.70
N GLY A 157 -5.31 14.89 5.20
CA GLY A 157 -3.91 14.68 5.52
C GLY A 157 -3.31 13.41 4.89
N ILE A 158 -3.93 12.92 3.83
CA ILE A 158 -3.43 11.84 3.00
C ILE A 158 -3.07 12.39 1.63
N ASN A 159 -1.85 12.11 1.18
CA ASN A 159 -1.38 12.33 -0.18
C ASN A 159 -1.09 11.00 -0.85
N ILE A 160 -1.27 10.95 -2.16
CA ILE A 160 -1.01 9.77 -2.96
C ILE A 160 0.11 10.09 -3.94
N LEU A 161 1.15 9.27 -3.93
CA LEU A 161 2.16 9.26 -4.97
C LEU A 161 1.64 8.41 -6.12
N ASN A 162 1.64 9.00 -7.29
CA ASN A 162 1.15 8.34 -8.50
C ASN A 162 2.30 7.72 -9.28
N ASP A 163 2.01 6.60 -9.91
CA ASP A 163 2.83 5.98 -10.93
C ASP A 163 2.00 5.86 -12.22
N GLN A 164 2.49 6.46 -13.30
CA GLN A 164 1.82 6.49 -14.62
C GLN A 164 0.32 6.84 -14.56
N GLY A 165 -0.03 7.80 -13.67
CA GLY A 165 -1.40 8.28 -13.50
C GLY A 165 -2.32 7.40 -12.63
N GLU A 166 -1.81 6.36 -12.00
CA GLU A 166 -2.48 5.60 -10.93
C GLU A 166 -1.88 5.90 -9.56
N GLY A 167 -2.74 5.99 -8.53
CA GLY A 167 -2.28 6.10 -7.17
C GLY A 167 -1.64 4.80 -6.71
N ARG A 168 -0.40 4.87 -6.19
CA ARG A 168 0.42 3.71 -5.82
C ARG A 168 0.81 3.73 -4.34
N PHE A 169 1.55 4.72 -3.90
CA PHE A 169 2.01 4.84 -2.51
C PHE A 169 1.24 5.92 -1.77
N VAL A 170 1.12 5.75 -0.47
CA VAL A 170 0.35 6.64 0.41
C VAL A 170 1.29 7.35 1.37
N SER A 171 1.27 8.67 1.34
CA SER A 171 1.94 9.55 2.30
C SER A 171 0.93 10.05 3.33
N ILE A 172 1.24 9.91 4.61
CA ILE A 172 0.43 10.40 5.72
C ILE A 172 1.08 11.63 6.31
N ARG A 173 0.36 12.78 6.30
CA ARG A 173 0.84 14.09 6.80
C ARG A 173 2.12 14.58 6.11
N GLY A 174 2.33 14.22 4.85
CA GLY A 174 3.51 14.61 4.08
C GLY A 174 4.78 13.84 4.44
N LEU A 175 4.69 12.81 5.29
CA LEU A 175 5.82 11.94 5.58
C LEU A 175 5.98 10.90 4.47
N ASP A 176 7.21 10.46 4.27
CA ASP A 176 7.55 9.44 3.30
C ASP A 176 6.69 8.17 3.50
N PRO A 177 6.18 7.54 2.42
CA PRO A 177 5.42 6.29 2.50
C PRO A 177 6.13 5.16 3.25
N GLU A 178 7.44 5.12 3.29
CA GLU A 178 8.23 4.11 4.02
C GLU A 178 8.08 4.19 5.54
N LEU A 179 7.68 5.36 6.06
CA LEU A 179 7.40 5.58 7.47
C LEU A 179 5.99 5.15 7.89
N ASN A 180 5.20 4.62 6.97
CA ASN A 180 3.84 4.14 7.20
C ASN A 180 3.77 2.62 7.28
N ALA A 181 2.82 2.11 8.06
CA ALA A 181 2.46 0.70 8.04
C ALA A 181 1.16 0.47 7.27
N SER A 182 1.15 -0.55 6.41
CA SER A 182 -0.07 -1.05 5.80
C SER A 182 -0.38 -2.46 6.30
N THR A 183 -1.60 -2.67 6.78
CA THR A 183 -2.07 -3.98 7.26
C THR A 183 -3.36 -4.39 6.57
N VAL A 184 -3.59 -5.70 6.46
CA VAL A 184 -4.88 -6.27 6.08
C VAL A 184 -5.35 -7.19 7.18
N ASN A 185 -6.51 -6.90 7.77
CA ASN A 185 -7.04 -7.63 8.92
C ASN A 185 -6.03 -7.75 10.08
N GLY A 186 -5.23 -6.70 10.32
CA GLY A 186 -4.19 -6.66 11.34
C GLY A 186 -2.87 -7.36 10.98
N VAL A 187 -2.76 -7.95 9.78
CA VAL A 187 -1.52 -8.55 9.25
C VAL A 187 -0.70 -7.48 8.54
N ARG A 188 0.53 -7.26 8.97
CA ARG A 188 1.47 -6.38 8.28
C ARG A 188 1.72 -6.89 6.87
N LEU A 189 1.59 -6.03 5.86
CA LEU A 189 1.92 -6.37 4.49
C LEU A 189 3.41 -6.07 4.24
N PRO A 190 4.17 -7.04 3.71
CA PRO A 190 5.50 -6.78 3.22
C PRO A 190 5.48 -6.03 1.88
N ALA A 191 6.55 -5.31 1.55
CA ALA A 191 6.70 -4.62 0.27
C ALA A 191 7.08 -5.62 -0.85
N PRO A 192 6.44 -5.58 -2.03
CA PRO A 192 6.82 -6.47 -3.13
C PRO A 192 8.14 -6.08 -3.80
N GLU A 193 8.45 -4.81 -3.89
CA GLU A 193 9.60 -4.24 -4.59
C GLU A 193 10.90 -4.38 -3.78
N SER A 194 12.03 -4.41 -4.47
CA SER A 194 13.35 -4.67 -3.86
C SER A 194 13.81 -3.53 -2.98
N ASP A 195 13.76 -2.32 -3.47
CA ASP A 195 14.43 -1.12 -2.96
C ASP A 195 13.60 -0.32 -1.95
N VAL A 196 12.29 -0.63 -1.77
CA VAL A 196 11.39 0.12 -0.89
C VAL A 196 10.81 -0.73 0.25
N ARG A 197 10.45 -0.07 1.36
CA ARG A 197 9.68 -0.66 2.47
C ARG A 197 8.18 -0.36 2.37
N SER A 198 7.80 0.62 1.59
CA SER A 198 6.40 1.02 1.38
C SER A 198 5.64 -0.03 0.60
N VAL A 199 4.37 -0.20 0.95
CA VAL A 199 3.48 -1.15 0.27
C VAL A 199 2.77 -0.44 -0.87
N ALA A 200 2.92 -0.95 -2.08
CA ALA A 200 2.19 -0.50 -3.25
C ALA A 200 0.71 -0.91 -3.12
N LEU A 201 -0.16 0.04 -2.73
CA LEU A 201 -1.58 -0.21 -2.47
C LEU A 201 -2.43 -0.29 -3.74
N ASP A 202 -1.84 0.01 -4.89
CA ASP A 202 -2.45 -0.22 -6.20
C ASP A 202 -2.60 -1.73 -6.53
N LEU A 203 -1.86 -2.61 -5.86
CA LEU A 203 -1.99 -4.06 -6.01
C LEU A 203 -3.35 -4.57 -5.52
N ILE A 204 -3.98 -3.90 -4.55
CA ILE A 204 -5.19 -4.38 -3.87
C ILE A 204 -6.41 -3.70 -4.46
N SER A 205 -7.37 -4.50 -4.96
CA SER A 205 -8.65 -3.99 -5.45
C SER A 205 -9.51 -3.42 -4.31
N SER A 206 -10.09 -2.25 -4.54
CA SER A 206 -11.06 -1.63 -3.62
C SER A 206 -12.36 -2.44 -3.46
N ASP A 207 -12.70 -3.31 -4.42
CA ASP A 207 -13.98 -4.04 -4.43
C ASP A 207 -14.13 -5.06 -3.30
N ILE A 208 -13.01 -5.69 -2.86
CA ILE A 208 -13.03 -6.74 -1.82
C ILE A 208 -12.91 -6.19 -0.40
N ILE A 209 -12.98 -4.87 -0.22
CA ILE A 209 -12.71 -4.18 1.06
C ILE A 209 -14.02 -3.76 1.71
N GLU A 210 -14.10 -3.94 3.04
CA GLU A 210 -15.23 -3.48 3.86
C GLU A 210 -14.98 -2.09 4.44
N SER A 211 -13.76 -1.84 4.92
CA SER A 211 -13.37 -0.53 5.42
C SER A 211 -11.86 -0.35 5.44
N ILE A 212 -11.44 0.91 5.44
CA ILE A 212 -10.05 1.32 5.63
C ILE A 212 -10.01 2.28 6.82
N GLU A 213 -9.14 2.01 7.78
CA GLU A 213 -8.87 2.85 8.95
C GLU A 213 -7.46 3.41 8.83
N VAL A 214 -7.33 4.72 8.90
CA VAL A 214 -6.02 5.38 8.90
C VAL A 214 -5.79 6.01 10.26
N ARG A 215 -4.90 5.41 11.05
CA ARG A 215 -4.50 5.88 12.36
C ARG A 215 -3.30 6.81 12.24
N LYS A 216 -3.46 8.02 12.71
CA LYS A 216 -2.47 9.10 12.60
C LYS A 216 -1.77 9.41 13.94
N SER A 217 -2.16 8.74 15.01
CA SER A 217 -1.50 8.78 16.31
C SER A 217 -1.25 7.37 16.80
N LEU A 218 -0.13 7.15 17.45
CA LEU A 218 0.29 5.85 17.96
C LEU A 218 -0.21 5.64 19.38
N THR A 219 -0.60 4.40 19.68
CA THR A 219 -0.86 3.89 21.02
C THR A 219 0.13 2.75 21.33
N PRO A 220 0.40 2.41 22.60
CA PRO A 220 1.42 1.41 22.96
C PRO A 220 1.20 0.01 22.38
N ASP A 221 -0.02 -0.36 22.00
CA ASP A 221 -0.37 -1.64 21.37
C ASP A 221 -0.02 -1.72 19.87
N MET A 222 0.38 -0.59 19.26
CA MET A 222 0.79 -0.50 17.86
C MET A 222 2.30 -0.70 17.70
N ASP A 223 2.73 -1.16 16.52
CA ASP A 223 4.14 -1.31 16.18
C ASP A 223 4.84 0.05 16.13
N ALA A 224 6.05 0.16 16.69
CA ALA A 224 6.77 1.42 16.82
C ALA A 224 7.38 1.93 15.49
N ASP A 225 7.47 1.07 14.47
CA ASP A 225 7.96 1.39 13.14
C ASP A 225 6.89 2.06 12.23
N THR A 226 5.84 2.65 12.83
CA THR A 226 4.73 3.31 12.14
C THR A 226 4.68 4.81 12.41
N ILE A 227 5.82 5.50 12.32
CA ILE A 227 5.98 6.91 12.69
C ILE A 227 5.01 7.84 11.94
N GLY A 228 4.79 7.62 10.65
CA GLY A 228 3.87 8.39 9.81
C GLY A 228 2.41 8.10 10.14
N GLY A 229 2.10 6.84 10.38
CA GLY A 229 0.76 6.33 10.66
C GLY A 229 0.57 4.89 10.20
N SER A 230 -0.62 4.36 10.46
CA SER A 230 -1.00 3.00 10.08
C SER A 230 -2.28 3.00 9.27
N ILE A 231 -2.26 2.26 8.16
CA ILE A 231 -3.40 2.00 7.29
C ILE A 231 -3.85 0.56 7.55
N ASP A 232 -5.03 0.37 8.13
CA ASP A 232 -5.61 -0.96 8.35
C ASP A 232 -6.79 -1.20 7.41
N ILE A 233 -6.59 -2.13 6.47
CA ILE A 233 -7.57 -2.54 5.47
C ILE A 233 -8.34 -3.73 6.05
N LYS A 234 -9.67 -3.63 6.12
CA LYS A 234 -10.52 -4.70 6.64
C LYS A 234 -11.36 -5.32 5.53
N THR A 235 -11.34 -6.64 5.44
CA THR A 235 -12.25 -7.40 4.58
C THR A 235 -13.55 -7.71 5.30
N THR A 236 -14.57 -8.12 4.54
CA THR A 236 -15.89 -8.45 5.09
C THR A 236 -15.81 -9.63 6.08
N SER A 237 -16.56 -9.54 7.20
CA SER A 237 -16.85 -10.68 8.10
C SER A 237 -18.33 -11.03 8.04
N ALA A 238 -18.65 -12.31 8.18
CA ALA A 238 -20.02 -12.77 8.08
C ALA A 238 -20.90 -12.32 9.27
N PHE A 239 -20.30 -12.07 10.43
CA PHE A 239 -21.03 -11.61 11.60
C PHE A 239 -21.24 -10.10 11.67
N ASP A 240 -20.60 -9.32 10.80
CA ASP A 240 -20.83 -7.87 10.71
C ASP A 240 -22.24 -7.55 10.17
N ARG A 241 -22.88 -8.52 9.53
CA ARG A 241 -24.17 -8.38 8.88
C ARG A 241 -25.19 -9.35 9.46
N LYS A 242 -26.44 -8.88 9.64
CA LYS A 242 -27.55 -9.74 10.07
C LYS A 242 -28.17 -10.51 8.91
N LYS A 243 -28.04 -10.03 7.67
CA LYS A 243 -28.53 -10.69 6.43
C LYS A 243 -27.37 -11.07 5.53
N ASP A 244 -27.58 -12.11 4.76
CA ASP A 244 -26.64 -12.52 3.72
C ASP A 244 -26.41 -11.42 2.69
N LEU A 245 -25.19 -11.35 2.19
CA LEU A 245 -24.79 -10.47 1.10
C LEU A 245 -24.36 -11.30 -0.10
N PHE A 246 -24.91 -10.97 -1.25
CA PHE A 246 -24.40 -11.41 -2.56
C PHE A 246 -24.40 -10.20 -3.48
N LYS A 247 -23.23 -9.78 -3.93
CA LYS A 247 -23.06 -8.61 -4.79
C LYS A 247 -22.22 -8.99 -6.00
N VAL A 248 -22.72 -8.70 -7.20
CA VAL A 248 -21.98 -8.80 -8.46
C VAL A 248 -21.88 -7.39 -9.02
N SER A 249 -20.69 -7.00 -9.47
CA SER A 249 -20.46 -5.74 -10.17
C SER A 249 -19.76 -6.00 -11.50
N ALA A 250 -20.16 -5.26 -12.53
CA ALA A 250 -19.51 -5.22 -13.83
C ALA A 250 -19.34 -3.75 -14.23
N GLU A 251 -18.13 -3.39 -14.58
CA GLU A 251 -17.75 -2.01 -14.91
C GLU A 251 -16.89 -2.01 -16.18
N GLY A 252 -16.86 -0.89 -16.88
CA GLY A 252 -15.97 -0.66 -18.01
C GLY A 252 -15.41 0.75 -17.93
N SER A 253 -14.12 0.91 -18.23
CA SER A 253 -13.48 2.20 -18.42
C SER A 253 -12.91 2.29 -19.83
N TYR A 254 -12.92 3.49 -20.39
CA TYR A 254 -12.37 3.79 -21.71
C TYR A 254 -11.21 4.77 -21.55
N ASN A 255 -10.11 4.52 -22.26
CA ASN A 255 -8.98 5.43 -22.31
C ASN A 255 -8.85 5.98 -23.75
N ASP A 256 -8.92 7.29 -23.87
CA ASP A 256 -8.93 8.01 -25.13
C ASP A 256 -7.61 7.89 -25.90
N LEU A 257 -6.47 7.91 -25.17
CA LEU A 257 -5.15 7.79 -25.81
C LEU A 257 -4.91 6.42 -26.46
N THR A 258 -5.51 5.36 -25.93
CA THR A 258 -5.36 4.00 -26.49
C THR A 258 -6.53 3.54 -27.34
N ASP A 259 -7.65 4.27 -27.32
CA ASP A 259 -8.93 3.90 -27.95
C ASP A 259 -9.39 2.47 -27.53
N LYS A 260 -9.20 2.12 -26.25
CA LYS A 260 -9.50 0.76 -25.74
C LYS A 260 -10.42 0.78 -24.52
N LEU A 261 -11.32 -0.21 -24.50
CA LEU A 261 -12.16 -0.53 -23.36
C LEU A 261 -11.43 -1.44 -22.37
N SER A 262 -11.55 -1.14 -21.08
CA SER A 262 -10.96 -1.89 -19.97
C SER A 262 -12.06 -2.47 -19.09
N PRO A 263 -12.33 -3.78 -19.15
CA PRO A 263 -13.37 -4.42 -18.35
C PRO A 263 -12.91 -4.69 -16.92
N LYS A 264 -13.84 -4.51 -15.95
CA LYS A 264 -13.68 -4.86 -14.54
C LYS A 264 -14.91 -5.64 -14.08
N GLY A 265 -14.72 -6.67 -13.25
CA GLY A 265 -15.80 -7.44 -12.64
C GLY A 265 -15.45 -7.86 -11.23
N SER A 266 -16.46 -7.85 -10.34
CA SER A 266 -16.28 -8.33 -8.97
C SER A 266 -17.49 -9.11 -8.47
N PHE A 267 -17.22 -9.98 -7.50
CA PHE A 267 -18.19 -10.76 -6.78
C PHE A 267 -17.84 -10.75 -5.29
N ASP A 268 -18.84 -10.45 -4.45
CA ASP A 268 -18.72 -10.49 -3.00
C ASP A 268 -19.86 -11.26 -2.38
N PHE A 269 -19.55 -12.01 -1.35
CA PHE A 269 -20.55 -12.71 -0.57
C PHE A 269 -20.23 -12.70 0.93
N SER A 270 -21.28 -12.80 1.74
CA SER A 270 -21.16 -12.96 3.18
C SER A 270 -22.42 -13.68 3.67
N THR A 271 -22.28 -14.83 4.32
CA THR A 271 -23.40 -15.65 4.79
C THR A 271 -23.05 -16.37 6.08
N LYS A 272 -24.08 -16.67 6.88
CA LYS A 272 -23.97 -17.53 8.05
C LYS A 272 -24.36 -18.95 7.65
N LEU A 273 -23.41 -19.87 7.75
CA LEU A 273 -23.68 -21.29 7.53
C LEU A 273 -24.48 -21.88 8.69
N THR A 274 -24.21 -21.40 9.91
CA THR A 274 -24.95 -21.67 11.14
C THR A 274 -24.87 -20.45 12.04
N ASP A 275 -25.55 -20.44 13.17
CA ASP A 275 -25.43 -19.37 14.16
C ASP A 275 -24.00 -19.21 14.73
N ALA A 276 -23.22 -20.28 14.66
CA ALA A 276 -21.84 -20.35 15.14
C ALA A 276 -20.77 -20.22 14.04
N VAL A 277 -21.11 -20.39 12.78
CA VAL A 277 -20.14 -20.42 11.67
C VAL A 277 -20.57 -19.47 10.57
N GLY A 278 -19.73 -18.51 10.26
CA GLY A 278 -19.89 -17.58 9.17
C GLY A 278 -18.79 -17.71 8.12
N VAL A 279 -19.11 -17.45 6.87
CA VAL A 279 -18.16 -17.38 5.76
C VAL A 279 -18.42 -16.14 4.93
N SER A 280 -17.35 -15.48 4.51
CA SER A 280 -17.41 -14.33 3.60
C SER A 280 -16.22 -14.32 2.68
N GLY A 281 -16.35 -13.67 1.53
CA GLY A 281 -15.27 -13.55 0.58
C GLY A 281 -15.58 -12.61 -0.56
N GLY A 282 -14.55 -12.27 -1.31
CA GLY A 282 -14.64 -11.42 -2.49
C GLY A 282 -13.64 -11.86 -3.55
N LEU A 283 -14.00 -11.63 -4.79
CA LEU A 283 -13.17 -11.82 -5.97
C LEU A 283 -13.32 -10.61 -6.89
N SER A 284 -12.22 -10.02 -7.32
CA SER A 284 -12.22 -8.91 -8.29
C SER A 284 -11.18 -9.19 -9.38
N TYR A 285 -11.56 -8.95 -10.61
CA TYR A 285 -10.65 -8.97 -11.76
C TYR A 285 -10.81 -7.71 -12.57
N TYR A 286 -9.68 -7.06 -12.89
CA TYR A 286 -9.61 -5.85 -13.69
C TYR A 286 -8.47 -5.95 -14.71
N ARG A 287 -8.77 -5.68 -15.97
CA ARG A 287 -7.78 -5.51 -17.03
C ARG A 287 -7.84 -4.08 -17.56
N ARG A 288 -6.92 -3.25 -17.14
CA ARG A 288 -6.79 -1.85 -17.57
C ARG A 288 -5.82 -1.76 -18.74
N ARG A 289 -6.21 -0.99 -19.77
CA ARG A 289 -5.38 -0.62 -20.90
C ARG A 289 -5.40 0.89 -21.00
N PHE A 290 -4.24 1.50 -20.97
CA PHE A 290 -4.13 2.95 -21.00
C PHE A 290 -2.79 3.38 -21.58
N ALA A 291 -2.70 4.63 -22.00
CA ALA A 291 -1.45 5.28 -22.34
C ALA A 291 -1.30 6.53 -21.46
N THR A 292 -0.08 6.98 -21.31
CA THR A 292 0.23 8.22 -20.62
C THR A 292 1.45 8.86 -21.25
N ASP A 293 1.38 10.17 -21.42
CA ASP A 293 2.49 10.99 -21.90
C ASP A 293 3.18 11.60 -20.70
N ASN A 294 4.50 11.42 -20.62
CA ASN A 294 5.32 11.93 -19.52
C ASN A 294 6.51 12.71 -20.13
N MET A 295 7.02 13.64 -19.37
CA MET A 295 8.23 14.40 -19.68
C MET A 295 9.03 14.55 -18.40
N GLU A 296 10.32 14.32 -18.47
CA GLU A 296 11.24 14.48 -17.33
C GLU A 296 12.46 15.31 -17.76
N MET A 297 13.06 15.98 -16.79
CA MET A 297 14.28 16.75 -16.93
C MET A 297 15.15 16.49 -15.73
N ASP A 298 16.42 16.31 -15.95
CA ASP A 298 17.44 16.05 -14.93
C ASP A 298 18.68 16.91 -15.17
N GLY A 299 19.63 16.87 -14.22
CA GLY A 299 20.86 17.63 -14.31
C GLY A 299 20.62 19.15 -14.34
N TRP A 300 19.74 19.65 -13.49
CA TRP A 300 19.49 21.10 -13.40
C TRP A 300 20.69 21.84 -12.86
N ASP A 301 21.15 22.85 -13.64
CA ASP A 301 22.23 23.75 -13.27
C ASP A 301 21.89 25.20 -13.63
N ILE A 302 22.78 26.13 -13.34
CA ILE A 302 22.66 27.57 -13.59
C ILE A 302 23.86 28.01 -14.43
N ASP A 303 23.59 28.65 -15.58
CA ASP A 303 24.62 29.21 -16.43
C ASP A 303 25.25 30.49 -15.87
N ASP A 304 26.28 31.00 -16.53
CA ASP A 304 27.00 32.23 -16.15
C ASP A 304 26.11 33.50 -16.08
N ASN A 305 24.95 33.48 -16.74
CA ASN A 305 23.98 34.57 -16.73
C ASN A 305 22.94 34.43 -15.61
N GLY A 306 22.99 33.37 -14.82
CA GLY A 306 22.06 33.07 -13.75
C GLY A 306 20.75 32.46 -14.21
N ASN A 307 20.67 31.91 -15.41
CA ASN A 307 19.50 31.20 -15.94
C ASN A 307 19.62 29.71 -15.71
N ALA A 308 18.53 29.09 -15.27
CA ALA A 308 18.45 27.64 -15.07
C ALA A 308 18.29 26.89 -16.39
N TYR A 309 18.96 25.77 -16.51
CA TYR A 309 18.82 24.80 -17.62
C TYR A 309 18.90 23.38 -17.10
N ALA A 310 18.40 22.42 -17.90
CA ALA A 310 18.58 21.00 -17.66
C ALA A 310 19.56 20.44 -18.71
N ASP A 311 20.49 19.59 -18.31
CA ASP A 311 21.40 18.89 -19.23
C ASP A 311 20.73 17.68 -19.89
N THR A 312 19.71 17.10 -19.25
CA THR A 312 18.96 15.98 -19.78
C THR A 312 17.47 16.31 -19.90
N VAL A 313 16.90 16.10 -21.08
CA VAL A 313 15.46 16.29 -21.34
C VAL A 313 14.89 15.07 -22.03
N GLU A 314 13.85 14.49 -21.43
CA GLU A 314 13.22 13.26 -21.87
C GLU A 314 11.73 13.41 -22.16
N TYR A 315 11.29 12.85 -23.29
CA TYR A 315 9.88 12.74 -23.69
C TYR A 315 9.51 11.27 -23.78
N ARG A 316 8.59 10.82 -22.91
CA ARG A 316 8.29 9.40 -22.69
C ARG A 316 6.83 9.07 -23.04
N ASP A 317 6.64 8.19 -24.02
CA ASP A 317 5.36 7.66 -24.48
C ASP A 317 5.14 6.26 -23.91
N TYR A 318 4.17 6.12 -23.03
CA TYR A 318 3.82 4.85 -22.38
C TYR A 318 2.55 4.22 -22.94
N ASP A 319 2.57 2.93 -23.24
CA ASP A 319 1.40 2.06 -23.49
C ASP A 319 1.41 0.93 -22.48
N VAL A 320 0.42 0.92 -21.61
CA VAL A 320 0.41 0.06 -20.42
C VAL A 320 -0.82 -0.85 -20.42
N THR A 321 -0.60 -2.12 -20.07
CA THR A 321 -1.67 -3.07 -19.81
C THR A 321 -1.48 -3.69 -18.42
N ARG A 322 -2.28 -3.25 -17.45
CA ARG A 322 -2.30 -3.77 -16.09
C ARG A 322 -3.44 -4.77 -15.91
N LYS A 323 -3.13 -5.92 -15.30
CA LYS A 323 -4.13 -6.90 -14.86
C LYS A 323 -4.06 -7.04 -13.36
N ARG A 324 -5.19 -6.94 -12.70
CA ARG A 324 -5.31 -7.07 -11.25
C ARG A 324 -6.31 -8.17 -10.91
N LEU A 325 -5.87 -9.15 -10.13
CA LEU A 325 -6.72 -10.20 -9.57
C LEU A 325 -6.60 -10.13 -8.06
N SER A 326 -7.72 -9.88 -7.37
CA SER A 326 -7.74 -9.85 -5.91
C SER A 326 -8.82 -10.79 -5.40
N ALA A 327 -8.49 -11.58 -4.38
CA ALA A 327 -9.40 -12.51 -3.73
C ALA A 327 -9.24 -12.44 -2.21
N SER A 328 -10.35 -12.50 -1.49
CA SER A 328 -10.37 -12.64 -0.03
C SER A 328 -11.31 -13.76 0.39
N LEU A 329 -10.96 -14.44 1.48
CA LEU A 329 -11.80 -15.48 2.09
C LEU A 329 -11.65 -15.41 3.61
N SER A 330 -12.77 -15.41 4.30
CA SER A 330 -12.83 -15.33 5.78
C SER A 330 -13.81 -16.37 6.31
N PHE A 331 -13.38 -17.03 7.37
CA PHE A 331 -14.22 -17.89 8.21
C PHE A 331 -14.23 -17.32 9.62
N ASP A 332 -15.40 -17.14 10.18
CA ASP A 332 -15.61 -16.66 11.53
C ASP A 332 -16.37 -17.72 12.33
N PHE A 333 -15.94 -17.99 13.57
CA PHE A 333 -16.50 -19.01 14.44
C PHE A 333 -16.85 -18.41 15.79
N LYS A 334 -18.05 -18.71 16.31
CA LYS A 334 -18.45 -18.44 17.69
C LYS A 334 -18.34 -19.74 18.48
N VAL A 335 -17.51 -19.72 19.52
CA VAL A 335 -17.28 -20.88 20.40
C VAL A 335 -17.85 -20.54 21.77
N GLY A 336 -19.08 -21.00 22.02
CA GLY A 336 -19.87 -20.56 23.17
C GLY A 336 -20.22 -19.06 23.06
N GLU A 337 -20.49 -18.45 24.21
CA GLU A 337 -20.87 -17.02 24.29
C GLU A 337 -19.66 -16.07 24.37
N SER A 338 -18.52 -16.59 24.80
CA SER A 338 -17.36 -15.79 25.19
C SER A 338 -16.24 -15.72 24.16
N THR A 339 -16.20 -16.64 23.19
CA THR A 339 -15.04 -16.77 22.30
C THR A 339 -15.44 -16.68 20.84
N LYS A 340 -14.74 -15.82 20.09
CA LYS A 340 -14.79 -15.73 18.63
C LYS A 340 -13.44 -16.10 18.06
N LEU A 341 -13.41 -17.01 17.10
CA LEU A 341 -12.21 -17.38 16.33
C LEU A 341 -12.41 -16.97 14.88
N TYR A 342 -11.32 -16.70 14.19
CA TYR A 342 -11.34 -16.39 12.77
C TYR A 342 -10.14 -16.95 12.01
N ALA A 343 -10.36 -17.23 10.72
CA ALA A 343 -9.32 -17.49 9.74
C ALA A 343 -9.56 -16.60 8.52
N ARG A 344 -8.59 -15.77 8.13
CA ARG A 344 -8.75 -14.80 7.03
C ARG A 344 -7.57 -14.87 6.09
N GLY A 345 -7.85 -14.96 4.81
CA GLY A 345 -6.86 -15.00 3.75
C GLY A 345 -7.09 -13.90 2.71
N LEU A 346 -5.98 -13.37 2.16
CA LEU A 346 -5.96 -12.45 1.03
C LEU A 346 -4.96 -12.96 0.00
N TYR A 347 -5.33 -12.87 -1.26
CA TYR A 347 -4.45 -13.00 -2.41
C TYR A 347 -4.66 -11.82 -3.34
N SER A 348 -3.58 -11.18 -3.78
CA SER A 348 -3.61 -10.19 -4.84
C SER A 348 -2.46 -10.40 -5.79
N GLN A 349 -2.74 -10.33 -7.09
CA GLN A 349 -1.76 -10.38 -8.17
C GLN A 349 -1.98 -9.17 -9.08
N PHE A 350 -0.88 -8.54 -9.42
CA PHE A 350 -0.80 -7.41 -10.33
C PHE A 350 0.24 -7.74 -11.39
N ASP A 351 -0.20 -7.79 -12.64
CA ASP A 351 0.66 -7.99 -13.80
C ASP A 351 0.70 -6.70 -14.60
N ASP A 352 1.88 -6.17 -14.86
CA ASP A 352 2.12 -4.97 -15.65
C ASP A 352 2.92 -5.29 -16.90
N GLN A 353 2.33 -5.02 -18.07
CA GLN A 353 3.02 -5.03 -19.36
C GLN A 353 3.15 -3.58 -19.82
N GLU A 354 4.35 -3.09 -19.90
CA GLU A 354 4.69 -1.73 -20.27
C GLU A 354 5.51 -1.69 -21.55
N TYR A 355 5.13 -0.79 -22.45
CA TYR A 355 5.96 -0.32 -23.54
C TYR A 355 6.20 1.17 -23.31
N ARG A 356 7.47 1.59 -23.20
CA ARG A 356 7.87 2.99 -23.18
C ARG A 356 8.73 3.26 -24.40
N ARG A 357 8.41 4.29 -25.18
CA ARG A 357 9.27 4.87 -26.20
C ARG A 357 9.74 6.22 -25.69
N ARG A 358 11.01 6.48 -25.81
CA ARG A 358 11.59 7.69 -25.25
C ARG A 358 12.49 8.37 -26.28
N LEU A 359 12.37 9.69 -26.34
CA LEU A 359 13.35 10.60 -26.94
C LEU A 359 14.09 11.26 -25.78
N THR A 360 15.41 11.13 -25.75
CA THR A 360 16.29 11.77 -24.78
C THR A 360 17.24 12.70 -25.52
N PHE A 361 17.45 13.89 -24.96
CA PHE A 361 18.53 14.79 -25.28
C PHE A 361 19.46 14.86 -24.08
N GLU A 362 20.74 14.62 -24.28
CA GLU A 362 21.80 14.79 -23.29
C GLU A 362 22.80 15.80 -23.81
N MET A 363 23.07 16.85 -23.06
CA MET A 363 23.95 17.95 -23.39
C MET A 363 25.13 17.98 -22.42
N ASP A 364 26.32 17.76 -22.91
CA ASP A 364 27.55 17.72 -22.07
C ASP A 364 28.02 19.10 -21.60
N GLU A 365 27.53 20.17 -22.24
CA GLU A 365 28.03 21.52 -22.02
C GLU A 365 26.93 22.51 -21.64
N THR A 366 27.34 23.69 -21.19
CA THR A 366 26.41 24.79 -20.87
C THR A 366 25.73 25.33 -22.12
N PRO A 367 24.53 25.97 -21.98
CA PRO A 367 23.85 26.52 -23.16
C PRO A 367 24.68 27.59 -23.88
N THR A 368 24.70 27.56 -25.20
CA THR A 368 25.32 28.60 -26.06
C THR A 368 24.60 29.94 -25.91
N SER A 369 23.31 29.92 -25.57
CA SER A 369 22.52 31.10 -25.19
C SER A 369 21.33 30.73 -24.31
N SER A 370 20.99 31.60 -23.39
CA SER A 370 19.90 31.38 -22.45
C SER A 370 19.13 32.66 -22.14
N THR A 371 17.92 32.46 -21.66
CA THR A 371 17.07 33.48 -21.03
C THR A 371 16.42 32.88 -19.78
N ALA A 372 15.66 33.65 -19.02
CA ALA A 372 14.93 33.14 -17.87
C ALA A 372 14.01 31.94 -18.18
N ASN A 373 13.63 31.72 -19.43
CA ASN A 373 12.70 30.68 -19.84
C ASN A 373 13.19 29.78 -20.98
N THR A 374 14.36 30.04 -21.54
CA THR A 374 14.87 29.24 -22.67
C THR A 374 16.34 28.94 -22.52
N ALA A 375 16.77 27.77 -22.99
CA ALA A 375 18.17 27.41 -23.15
C ALA A 375 18.37 26.84 -24.56
N SER A 376 19.42 27.31 -25.26
CA SER A 376 19.81 26.83 -26.58
C SER A 376 21.15 26.17 -26.52
N PHE A 377 21.26 25.01 -27.11
CA PHE A 377 22.47 24.21 -27.18
C PHE A 377 22.86 23.98 -28.66
N ALA A 378 24.13 23.91 -28.94
CA ALA A 378 24.65 23.60 -30.25
C ALA A 378 25.90 22.71 -30.11
N SER A 379 26.12 21.83 -31.06
CA SER A 379 27.29 20.95 -31.11
C SER A 379 28.63 21.70 -31.37
N ASP A 380 28.58 23.04 -31.43
CA ASP A 380 29.78 23.89 -31.54
C ASP A 380 30.61 23.93 -30.25
N ASP A 381 29.99 23.73 -29.11
CA ASP A 381 30.59 23.89 -27.78
C ASP A 381 30.73 22.56 -27.00
N GLY A 382 30.19 21.44 -27.53
CA GLY A 382 30.28 20.12 -26.93
C GLY A 382 29.39 19.08 -27.60
N GLU A 383 29.45 17.85 -27.12
CA GLU A 383 28.63 16.75 -27.62
C GLU A 383 27.15 16.96 -27.25
N ILE A 384 26.25 16.72 -28.17
CA ILE A 384 24.83 16.53 -27.92
C ILE A 384 24.45 15.11 -28.33
N SER A 385 24.16 14.26 -27.36
CA SER A 385 23.64 12.93 -27.61
C SER A 385 22.11 12.99 -27.74
N VAL A 386 21.61 12.35 -28.79
CA VAL A 386 20.17 12.14 -28.97
C VAL A 386 19.90 10.65 -29.00
N GLN A 387 19.12 10.20 -28.03
CA GLN A 387 18.80 8.78 -27.86
C GLN A 387 17.33 8.51 -28.15
N ARG A 388 17.07 7.31 -28.67
CA ARG A 388 15.74 6.81 -28.96
C ARG A 388 15.64 5.37 -28.50
N ASP A 389 14.89 5.16 -27.42
CA ASP A 389 14.81 3.85 -26.79
C ASP A 389 13.41 3.24 -26.80
N LEU A 390 13.38 1.93 -26.54
CA LEU A 390 12.18 1.17 -26.29
C LEU A 390 12.39 0.28 -25.08
N LYS A 391 11.52 0.47 -24.07
CA LYS A 391 11.28 -0.50 -22.99
C LYS A 391 10.16 -1.45 -23.40
N ASP A 392 10.37 -2.75 -23.24
CA ASP A 392 9.38 -3.81 -23.32
C ASP A 392 9.47 -4.65 -22.06
N ARG A 393 8.77 -4.22 -21.00
CA ARG A 393 8.84 -4.81 -19.66
C ARG A 393 7.56 -5.55 -19.30
N PHE A 394 7.72 -6.74 -18.72
CA PHE A 394 6.65 -7.45 -18.07
C PHE A 394 7.02 -7.78 -16.63
N GLU A 395 6.23 -7.27 -15.69
CA GLU A 395 6.40 -7.44 -14.27
C GLU A 395 5.16 -8.12 -13.66
N SER A 396 5.37 -8.98 -12.65
CA SER A 396 4.30 -9.59 -11.88
C SER A 396 4.54 -9.45 -10.39
N GLN A 397 3.69 -8.68 -9.72
CA GLN A 397 3.71 -8.49 -8.27
C GLN A 397 2.59 -9.30 -7.60
N LYS A 398 2.85 -9.84 -6.41
CA LYS A 398 1.88 -10.64 -5.65
C LYS A 398 1.95 -10.34 -4.18
N ILE A 399 0.77 -10.25 -3.55
CA ILE A 399 0.61 -10.18 -2.09
C ILE A 399 -0.25 -11.35 -1.64
N ARG A 400 0.20 -12.04 -0.59
CA ARG A 400 -0.52 -13.13 0.06
C ARG A 400 -0.49 -12.91 1.56
N SER A 401 -1.63 -13.09 2.22
CA SER A 401 -1.66 -13.07 3.67
C SER A 401 -2.64 -14.09 4.21
N LEU A 402 -2.34 -14.61 5.39
CA LEU A 402 -3.18 -15.50 6.16
C LEU A 402 -3.06 -15.13 7.63
N VAL A 403 -4.19 -15.03 8.31
CA VAL A 403 -4.23 -14.85 9.77
C VAL A 403 -5.24 -15.81 10.38
N LEU A 404 -4.80 -16.43 11.46
CA LEU A 404 -5.62 -17.19 12.40
C LEU A 404 -5.61 -16.43 13.72
N GLY A 405 -6.78 -16.23 14.31
CA GLY A 405 -6.83 -15.49 15.57
C GLY A 405 -8.16 -15.63 16.25
N GLY A 406 -8.27 -14.92 17.37
CA GLY A 406 -9.49 -14.92 18.15
C GLY A 406 -9.49 -13.87 19.25
N GLU A 407 -10.66 -13.71 19.82
CA GLU A 407 -10.87 -12.96 21.05
C GLU A 407 -11.72 -13.77 22.02
N THR A 408 -11.41 -13.66 23.29
CA THR A 408 -12.15 -14.31 24.38
C THR A 408 -12.45 -13.26 25.45
N GLU A 409 -13.71 -13.15 25.84
CA GLU A 409 -14.18 -12.24 26.88
C GLU A 409 -14.84 -13.03 28.01
N THR A 410 -14.34 -12.89 29.24
CA THR A 410 -14.88 -13.58 30.41
C THR A 410 -14.82 -12.67 31.63
N GLY A 411 -16.01 -12.32 32.21
CA GLY A 411 -16.07 -11.31 33.25
C GLY A 411 -15.41 -10.01 32.83
N PRO A 412 -14.55 -9.40 33.63
CA PRO A 412 -13.83 -8.17 33.27
C PRO A 412 -12.61 -8.39 32.37
N TRP A 413 -12.32 -9.61 31.96
CA TRP A 413 -11.17 -9.95 31.17
C TRP A 413 -11.48 -10.06 29.70
N LYS A 414 -10.59 -9.51 28.87
CA LYS A 414 -10.56 -9.71 27.44
C LYS A 414 -9.16 -10.14 26.99
N ALA A 415 -9.09 -11.18 26.17
CA ALA A 415 -7.87 -11.64 25.55
C ALA A 415 -8.03 -11.64 24.03
N THR A 416 -7.04 -11.12 23.30
CA THR A 416 -6.95 -11.22 21.85
C THR A 416 -5.63 -11.89 21.47
N TYR A 417 -5.67 -12.75 20.46
CA TYR A 417 -4.49 -13.50 20.02
C TYR A 417 -4.55 -13.78 18.54
N SER A 418 -3.38 -13.76 17.90
CA SER A 418 -3.28 -14.06 16.47
C SER A 418 -1.92 -14.65 16.11
N ALA A 419 -1.94 -15.46 15.04
CA ALA A 419 -0.77 -15.89 14.31
C ALA A 419 -0.99 -15.55 12.85
N SER A 420 0.01 -14.95 12.19
CA SER A 420 -0.12 -14.46 10.82
C SER A 420 1.11 -14.78 9.99
N TRP A 421 0.87 -14.92 8.70
CA TRP A 421 1.86 -15.03 7.66
C TRP A 421 1.49 -14.10 6.50
N ALA A 422 2.47 -13.37 5.99
CA ALA A 422 2.34 -12.57 4.79
C ALA A 422 3.56 -12.73 3.91
N LYS A 423 3.34 -12.68 2.59
CA LYS A 423 4.41 -12.75 1.60
C LYS A 423 4.07 -11.87 0.41
N SER A 424 4.98 -10.98 0.08
CA SER A 424 4.97 -10.22 -1.16
C SER A 424 6.11 -10.66 -2.07
N SER A 425 5.94 -10.48 -3.35
CA SER A 425 6.98 -10.77 -4.34
C SER A 425 6.76 -9.95 -5.60
N GLU A 426 7.86 -9.56 -6.23
CA GLU A 426 7.92 -8.99 -7.56
C GLU A 426 8.83 -9.86 -8.41
N ARG A 427 8.47 -10.02 -9.68
CA ARG A 427 9.26 -10.82 -10.61
C ARG A 427 9.17 -10.29 -12.02
N GLU A 428 10.34 -10.10 -12.61
CA GLU A 428 10.55 -9.91 -14.03
C GLU A 428 11.32 -11.08 -14.64
N ASN A 429 11.07 -11.37 -15.91
CA ASN A 429 11.78 -12.42 -16.63
C ASN A 429 11.73 -12.16 -18.13
N GLY A 430 12.88 -11.88 -18.71
CA GLY A 430 13.07 -11.64 -20.13
C GLY A 430 12.53 -10.29 -20.61
N SER A 431 12.44 -9.28 -19.74
CA SER A 431 12.17 -7.90 -20.12
C SER A 431 13.36 -7.31 -20.89
N ILE A 432 13.09 -6.31 -21.70
CA ILE A 432 14.09 -5.45 -22.34
C ILE A 432 13.84 -4.04 -21.81
N ASP A 433 14.85 -3.46 -21.14
CA ASP A 433 14.71 -2.16 -20.47
C ASP A 433 16.06 -1.43 -20.33
N PRO A 434 16.47 -0.66 -21.34
CA PRO A 434 15.89 -0.51 -22.69
C PRO A 434 16.63 -1.29 -23.79
N VAL A 435 16.16 -1.19 -25.03
CA VAL A 435 17.03 -1.19 -26.22
C VAL A 435 17.20 0.26 -26.65
N ASN A 436 18.45 0.70 -26.85
CA ASN A 436 18.81 2.07 -27.16
C ASN A 436 19.45 2.18 -28.56
N PHE A 437 19.09 3.25 -29.26
CA PHE A 437 19.70 3.71 -30.49
C PHE A 437 20.09 5.17 -30.29
N GLU A 438 21.34 5.50 -30.60
CA GLU A 438 21.95 6.78 -30.31
C GLU A 438 22.52 7.45 -31.55
N ARG A 439 22.45 8.76 -31.54
CA ARG A 439 23.23 9.63 -32.42
C ARG A 439 23.93 10.70 -31.60
N LYS A 440 25.25 10.73 -31.69
CA LYS A 440 26.12 11.77 -31.14
C LYS A 440 26.41 12.82 -32.20
N PHE A 441 26.18 14.07 -31.86
CA PHE A 441 26.45 15.23 -32.67
C PHE A 441 27.66 15.96 -32.05
N GLU A 442 28.82 15.87 -32.70
CA GLU A 442 30.09 16.37 -32.16
C GLU A 442 30.69 17.48 -33.04
N ASP A 443 30.31 17.54 -34.31
CA ASP A 443 30.87 18.50 -35.23
C ASP A 443 30.18 19.87 -35.14
N PRO A 444 30.96 20.99 -35.18
CA PRO A 444 30.42 22.33 -35.15
C PRO A 444 29.33 22.60 -36.21
N GLY A 445 28.16 23.10 -35.78
CA GLY A 445 26.98 23.40 -36.61
C GLY A 445 26.22 22.17 -37.11
N GLU A 446 26.57 20.98 -36.63
CA GLU A 446 25.92 19.74 -37.02
C GLU A 446 24.50 19.65 -36.46
N PHE A 447 24.32 20.07 -35.21
CA PHE A 447 23.06 20.03 -34.53
C PHE A 447 22.87 21.22 -33.58
N GLY A 448 21.62 21.63 -33.42
CA GLY A 448 21.23 22.65 -32.44
C GLY A 448 19.80 22.45 -31.99
N VAL A 449 19.57 22.68 -30.70
CA VAL A 449 18.26 22.55 -30.08
C VAL A 449 18.00 23.67 -29.07
N THR A 450 16.80 24.17 -29.02
CA THR A 450 16.34 25.15 -28.00
C THR A 450 15.19 24.55 -27.21
N PHE A 451 15.30 24.60 -25.90
CA PHE A 451 14.23 24.23 -24.97
C PHE A 451 13.53 25.49 -24.46
N ASP A 452 12.20 25.42 -24.36
CA ASP A 452 11.35 26.48 -23.76
C ASP A 452 10.75 25.98 -22.45
N TYR A 453 11.25 26.50 -21.34
CA TYR A 453 10.82 26.20 -19.96
C TYR A 453 9.72 27.13 -19.43
N SER A 454 9.11 27.99 -20.28
CA SER A 454 8.01 28.89 -19.86
C SER A 454 6.84 28.10 -19.24
N ARG A 455 6.72 26.82 -19.57
CA ARG A 455 5.80 25.85 -18.96
C ARG A 455 6.61 24.66 -18.42
N PRO A 456 7.20 24.75 -17.22
CA PRO A 456 8.19 23.75 -16.74
C PRO A 456 7.68 22.31 -16.68
N LYS A 457 6.36 22.11 -16.58
CA LYS A 457 5.74 20.77 -16.62
C LYS A 457 5.44 20.28 -18.04
N LEU A 458 5.66 21.12 -19.05
CA LEU A 458 5.39 20.85 -20.46
C LEU A 458 6.43 21.59 -21.33
N THR A 459 7.70 21.41 -21.02
CA THR A 459 8.82 21.98 -21.77
C THR A 459 8.74 21.53 -23.21
N SER A 460 8.84 22.46 -24.15
CA SER A 460 8.89 22.16 -25.56
C SER A 460 10.32 22.33 -26.10
N TYR A 461 10.62 21.66 -27.19
CA TYR A 461 11.88 21.81 -27.88
C TYR A 461 11.69 22.22 -29.33
N ALA A 462 12.70 22.85 -29.89
CA ALA A 462 12.80 23.16 -31.32
C ALA A 462 14.21 22.88 -31.81
N VAL A 463 14.35 22.06 -32.86
CA VAL A 463 15.61 21.82 -33.53
C VAL A 463 15.95 23.04 -34.37
N THR A 464 17.07 23.68 -34.10
CA THR A 464 17.50 24.94 -34.74
C THR A 464 18.54 24.69 -35.87
N ALA A 465 19.26 23.56 -35.80
CA ALA A 465 20.18 23.10 -36.84
C ALA A 465 20.12 21.56 -36.94
N GLY A 466 20.46 20.97 -38.08
CA GLY A 466 20.59 19.51 -38.24
C GLY A 466 19.28 18.73 -38.30
N GLN A 467 18.13 19.38 -38.51
CA GLN A 467 16.80 18.73 -38.45
C GLN A 467 16.68 17.52 -39.40
N ALA A 468 17.33 17.55 -40.58
CA ALA A 468 17.26 16.42 -41.52
C ALA A 468 17.90 15.15 -40.94
N ARG A 469 19.06 15.26 -40.30
CA ARG A 469 19.73 14.16 -39.61
C ARG A 469 18.99 13.71 -38.36
N PHE A 470 18.47 14.66 -37.56
CA PHE A 470 17.67 14.38 -36.40
C PHE A 470 16.44 13.50 -36.72
N LEU A 471 15.84 13.68 -37.91
CA LEU A 471 14.69 12.91 -38.34
C LEU A 471 15.02 11.67 -39.19
N ASP A 472 16.28 11.47 -39.55
CA ASP A 472 16.69 10.30 -40.33
C ASP A 472 16.96 9.10 -39.38
N PRO A 473 16.11 8.04 -39.41
CA PRO A 473 16.30 6.90 -38.53
C PRO A 473 17.57 6.08 -38.83
N SER A 474 18.17 6.23 -40.00
CA SER A 474 19.42 5.54 -40.34
C SER A 474 20.66 6.16 -39.70
N GLU A 475 20.53 7.39 -39.17
CA GLU A 475 21.58 8.08 -38.41
C GLU A 475 21.70 7.61 -36.95
N TYR A 476 20.71 6.89 -36.42
CA TYR A 476 20.74 6.36 -35.07
C TYR A 476 21.22 4.92 -35.06
N ALA A 477 22.48 4.72 -34.68
CA ALA A 477 23.07 3.41 -34.55
C ALA A 477 22.62 2.68 -33.29
N PHE A 478 22.63 1.36 -33.31
CA PHE A 478 22.43 0.55 -32.11
C PHE A 478 23.55 0.87 -31.11
N ASP A 479 23.16 1.21 -29.89
CA ASP A 479 24.05 1.45 -28.76
C ASP A 479 24.08 0.23 -27.83
N LYS A 480 22.97 -0.07 -27.18
CA LYS A 480 22.88 -1.19 -26.23
C LYS A 480 21.50 -1.80 -26.14
N VAL A 481 21.47 -3.01 -25.61
CA VAL A 481 20.24 -3.63 -25.09
C VAL A 481 20.49 -4.23 -23.72
N GLU A 482 19.66 -3.81 -22.77
CA GLU A 482 19.64 -4.37 -21.42
C GLU A 482 18.49 -5.37 -21.30
N ARG A 483 18.83 -6.62 -21.01
CA ARG A 483 17.86 -7.68 -20.81
C ARG A 483 17.81 -8.11 -19.36
N THR A 484 16.68 -7.91 -18.71
CA THR A 484 16.42 -8.52 -17.40
C THR A 484 16.15 -10.01 -17.57
N THR A 485 17.16 -10.83 -17.40
CA THR A 485 17.01 -12.30 -17.45
C THR A 485 16.21 -12.80 -16.27
N LEU A 486 16.45 -12.24 -15.08
CA LEU A 486 15.69 -12.45 -13.86
C LEU A 486 15.78 -11.20 -12.98
N SER A 487 14.66 -10.79 -12.40
CA SER A 487 14.59 -9.94 -11.22
C SER A 487 13.55 -10.59 -10.29
N ASP A 488 13.96 -10.96 -9.07
CA ASP A 488 13.11 -11.69 -8.12
C ASP A 488 13.27 -11.10 -6.72
N ALA A 489 12.33 -10.20 -6.36
CA ALA A 489 12.21 -9.65 -5.02
C ALA A 489 11.18 -10.45 -4.22
N ARG A 490 11.52 -10.79 -2.98
CA ARG A 490 10.63 -11.51 -2.04
C ARG A 490 10.75 -10.94 -0.66
N ASP A 491 9.61 -10.71 -0.03
CA ASP A 491 9.51 -10.24 1.35
C ASP A 491 8.46 -11.07 2.08
N GLU A 492 8.83 -11.73 3.17
CA GLU A 492 7.99 -12.67 3.90
C GLU A 492 8.06 -12.40 5.39
N GLU A 493 6.91 -12.33 6.04
CA GLU A 493 6.80 -12.09 7.48
C GLU A 493 5.90 -13.13 8.15
N PHE A 494 6.36 -13.66 9.27
CA PHE A 494 5.55 -14.38 10.25
C PHE A 494 5.42 -13.54 11.51
N ALA A 495 4.24 -13.52 12.12
CA ALA A 495 4.04 -12.83 13.40
C ALA A 495 3.11 -13.61 14.32
N ILE A 496 3.36 -13.49 15.62
CA ILE A 496 2.45 -13.90 16.68
C ILE A 496 2.21 -12.71 17.60
N LYS A 497 0.97 -12.51 18.02
CA LYS A 497 0.56 -11.43 18.92
C LYS A 497 -0.42 -11.97 19.95
N ALA A 498 -0.32 -11.50 21.20
CA ALA A 498 -1.28 -11.77 22.26
C ALA A 498 -1.39 -10.53 23.15
N ASP A 499 -2.64 -10.14 23.43
CA ASP A 499 -2.97 -9.05 24.33
C ASP A 499 -3.99 -9.54 25.37
N VAL A 500 -3.86 -9.06 26.61
CA VAL A 500 -4.80 -9.33 27.69
C VAL A 500 -5.14 -8.00 28.36
N SER A 501 -6.41 -7.74 28.54
CA SER A 501 -6.89 -6.56 29.27
C SER A 501 -7.86 -6.95 30.39
N ARG A 502 -7.92 -6.08 31.39
CA ARG A 502 -8.87 -6.18 32.50
C ARG A 502 -9.46 -4.82 32.80
N GLU A 503 -10.77 -4.80 32.94
CA GLU A 503 -11.54 -3.63 33.35
C GLU A 503 -11.71 -3.59 34.87
N TYR A 504 -11.57 -2.40 35.45
CA TYR A 504 -11.84 -2.08 36.87
C TYR A 504 -12.88 -0.98 36.90
N VAL A 505 -14.03 -1.32 37.42
CA VAL A 505 -15.12 -0.36 37.64
C VAL A 505 -14.81 0.45 38.90
N MET A 506 -14.77 1.77 38.75
CA MET A 506 -14.46 2.73 39.81
C MET A 506 -15.53 3.83 39.86
N ASP A 507 -15.56 4.58 40.96
CA ASP A 507 -16.42 5.76 41.04
C ASP A 507 -16.06 6.77 39.96
N GLY A 508 -17.03 7.08 39.09
CA GLY A 508 -16.88 8.07 38.01
C GLY A 508 -16.31 7.56 36.71
N GLY A 509 -16.00 6.26 36.54
CA GLY A 509 -15.53 5.70 35.28
C GLY A 509 -15.04 4.27 35.34
N VAL A 510 -14.41 3.85 34.23
CA VAL A 510 -13.81 2.52 34.10
C VAL A 510 -12.32 2.68 33.82
N PHE A 511 -11.48 2.00 34.56
CA PHE A 511 -10.05 1.91 34.33
C PHE A 511 -9.73 0.55 33.71
N THR A 512 -9.15 0.55 32.52
CA THR A 512 -8.70 -0.65 31.83
C THR A 512 -7.18 -0.70 31.84
N VAL A 513 -6.64 -1.85 32.24
CA VAL A 513 -5.21 -2.17 32.10
C VAL A 513 -5.07 -3.21 30.99
N GLN A 514 -4.18 -2.95 30.05
CA GLN A 514 -3.90 -3.87 28.95
C GLN A 514 -2.39 -4.11 28.86
N ALA A 515 -2.02 -5.36 28.69
CA ALA A 515 -0.65 -5.77 28.41
C ALA A 515 -0.62 -6.70 27.22
N GLY A 516 0.44 -6.62 26.41
CA GLY A 516 0.58 -7.50 25.27
C GLY A 516 2.01 -7.69 24.83
N ALA A 517 2.19 -8.71 24.01
CA ALA A 517 3.46 -9.05 23.40
C ALA A 517 3.29 -9.42 21.93
N LYS A 518 4.30 -9.10 21.12
CA LYS A 518 4.36 -9.43 19.69
C LYS A 518 5.76 -9.89 19.32
N GLN A 519 5.82 -10.92 18.49
CA GLN A 519 7.05 -11.37 17.86
C GLN A 519 6.85 -11.39 16.36
N ARG A 520 7.82 -10.82 15.62
CA ARG A 520 7.84 -10.80 14.15
C ARG A 520 9.15 -11.38 13.66
N TRP A 521 9.08 -12.16 12.58
CA TRP A 521 10.22 -12.70 11.84
C TRP A 521 10.02 -12.35 10.38
N ARG A 522 10.88 -11.50 9.84
CA ARG A 522 10.81 -11.04 8.45
C ARG A 522 12.07 -11.38 7.70
N LYS A 523 11.91 -11.78 6.46
CA LYS A 523 12.99 -12.03 5.53
C LYS A 523 12.70 -11.36 4.20
N LYS A 524 13.61 -10.46 3.77
CA LYS A 524 13.57 -9.84 2.45
C LYS A 524 14.79 -10.28 1.66
N THR A 525 14.60 -10.63 0.38
CA THR A 525 15.66 -11.02 -0.55
C THR A 525 15.41 -10.37 -1.90
N TYR A 526 16.47 -9.97 -2.53
CA TYR A 526 16.48 -9.57 -3.93
C TYR A 526 17.60 -10.33 -4.64
N ASN A 527 17.32 -10.78 -5.86
CA ASN A 527 18.29 -11.39 -6.76
C ASN A 527 17.97 -10.94 -8.18
N ALA A 528 18.98 -10.35 -8.85
CA ALA A 528 18.89 -9.84 -10.19
C ALA A 528 19.89 -10.55 -11.10
N GLN A 529 19.53 -10.72 -12.37
CA GLN A 529 20.41 -11.21 -13.43
C GLN A 529 20.09 -10.42 -14.69
N PHE A 530 21.05 -9.65 -15.13
CA PHE A 530 20.98 -8.86 -16.35
C PHE A 530 21.93 -9.45 -17.40
N ASP A 531 21.60 -9.29 -18.67
CA ASP A 531 22.50 -9.45 -19.78
C ASP A 531 22.54 -8.11 -20.53
N ILE A 532 23.69 -7.47 -20.59
CA ILE A 532 23.89 -6.20 -21.27
C ILE A 532 24.71 -6.46 -22.54
N TYR A 533 24.19 -6.07 -23.68
CA TYR A 533 24.86 -6.24 -24.97
C TYR A 533 25.12 -4.87 -25.55
N LYS A 534 26.42 -4.64 -25.93
CA LYS A 534 26.89 -3.43 -26.58
C LYS A 534 27.53 -3.83 -27.91
N GLY A 535 27.01 -3.69 -29.00
CA GLY A 535 27.55 -4.13 -30.29
C GLY A 535 26.69 -5.19 -30.97
N PHE A 536 26.75 -5.14 -32.29
CA PHE A 536 26.03 -6.07 -33.16
C PHE A 536 26.92 -6.40 -34.37
N ASN A 537 26.95 -7.66 -34.76
CA ASN A 537 27.72 -8.11 -35.90
C ASN A 537 27.02 -7.75 -37.23
N GLY A 538 27.18 -6.51 -37.67
CA GLY A 538 26.54 -5.92 -38.83
C GLY A 538 26.09 -4.49 -38.59
N ASP A 539 25.43 -3.89 -39.55
CA ASP A 539 24.83 -2.56 -39.42
C ASP A 539 23.42 -2.72 -38.85
N LEU A 540 23.18 -2.13 -37.70
CA LEU A 540 21.86 -2.13 -37.03
C LEU A 540 21.49 -0.70 -36.65
N THR A 541 20.38 -0.21 -37.20
CA THR A 541 19.91 1.16 -36.98
C THR A 541 18.44 1.20 -36.58
N LEU A 542 18.01 2.35 -36.11
CA LEU A 542 16.60 2.60 -35.79
C LEU A 542 15.68 2.35 -37.00
N ALA A 543 16.18 2.55 -38.23
CA ALA A 543 15.44 2.35 -39.47
C ALA A 543 14.89 0.92 -39.62
N ASP A 544 15.53 -0.09 -39.00
CA ASP A 544 15.11 -1.48 -39.06
C ASP A 544 13.85 -1.76 -38.21
N PHE A 545 13.49 -0.83 -37.30
CA PHE A 545 12.42 -1.06 -36.29
C PHE A 545 11.35 0.05 -36.24
N LEU A 546 11.21 0.82 -37.30
CA LEU A 546 10.34 2.00 -37.31
C LEU A 546 8.91 1.71 -36.89
N GLY A 547 8.42 2.55 -35.99
CA GLY A 547 7.06 2.61 -35.50
C GLY A 547 6.34 3.88 -35.88
N LYS A 548 5.24 4.12 -35.21
CA LYS A 548 4.46 5.33 -35.30
C LYS A 548 4.26 5.87 -33.89
N GLN A 549 4.55 7.16 -33.70
CA GLN A 549 4.34 7.78 -32.39
C GLN A 549 2.84 7.94 -32.10
N ASP A 550 2.50 7.86 -30.82
CA ASP A 550 1.19 8.16 -30.27
C ASP A 550 1.26 9.32 -29.25
N TYR A 551 2.47 9.83 -28.98
CA TYR A 551 2.77 10.89 -28.01
C TYR A 551 2.16 12.23 -28.41
N GLY A 552 1.48 12.90 -27.46
CA GLY A 552 0.72 14.11 -27.72
C GLY A 552 1.35 15.42 -27.27
N LEU A 553 2.47 15.38 -26.50
CA LEU A 553 3.06 16.61 -25.93
C LEU A 553 4.11 17.25 -26.85
N ALA A 554 4.79 16.43 -27.65
CA ALA A 554 5.79 16.88 -28.63
C ALA A 554 5.89 15.86 -29.78
N SER A 555 6.65 16.17 -30.84
CA SER A 555 7.03 15.14 -31.82
C SER A 555 8.26 14.38 -31.30
N ILE A 556 8.14 13.06 -31.15
CA ILE A 556 9.26 12.20 -30.78
C ILE A 556 9.71 11.29 -31.91
N ASP A 557 9.25 11.55 -33.15
CA ASP A 557 9.70 10.78 -34.32
C ASP A 557 11.19 11.03 -34.63
N PRO A 558 11.87 10.00 -35.20
CA PRO A 558 11.45 8.62 -35.45
C PRO A 558 11.42 7.78 -34.16
N VAL A 559 10.51 6.82 -34.07
CA VAL A 559 10.35 5.95 -32.88
C VAL A 559 10.36 4.47 -33.26
N LEU A 560 10.74 3.62 -32.29
CA LEU A 560 10.66 2.16 -32.46
C LEU A 560 9.20 1.68 -32.44
N ALA A 561 8.91 0.65 -33.20
CA ALA A 561 7.66 -0.09 -33.09
C ALA A 561 7.66 -0.95 -31.82
N LYS A 562 6.61 -0.83 -30.98
CA LYS A 562 6.50 -1.43 -29.64
C LYS A 562 6.81 -2.95 -29.55
N LYS A 563 6.71 -3.70 -30.65
CA LYS A 563 6.86 -5.16 -30.66
C LYS A 563 7.87 -5.66 -31.70
N SER A 564 8.66 -4.79 -32.30
CA SER A 564 9.56 -5.18 -33.39
C SER A 564 10.88 -5.77 -32.88
N PHE A 565 11.47 -5.19 -31.86
CA PHE A 565 12.83 -5.51 -31.45
C PHE A 565 12.94 -6.88 -30.75
N ARG A 566 12.07 -7.21 -29.78
CA ARG A 566 12.17 -8.47 -29.00
C ARG A 566 12.21 -9.74 -29.87
N PRO A 567 11.36 -9.92 -30.91
CA PRO A 567 11.47 -11.08 -31.80
C PRO A 567 12.76 -11.11 -32.58
N PHE A 568 13.24 -9.96 -33.09
CA PHE A 568 14.50 -9.82 -33.78
C PHE A 568 15.67 -10.22 -32.86
N PHE A 569 15.76 -9.66 -31.68
CA PHE A 569 16.79 -9.96 -30.70
C PHE A 569 16.85 -11.47 -30.37
N ARG A 570 15.70 -12.10 -30.13
CA ARG A 570 15.64 -13.55 -29.87
C ARG A 570 16.16 -14.40 -31.00
N THR A 571 15.94 -13.98 -32.23
CA THR A 571 16.38 -14.75 -33.42
C THR A 571 17.85 -14.56 -33.70
N ASN A 572 18.38 -13.37 -33.44
CA ASN A 572 19.73 -12.97 -33.80
C ASN A 572 20.63 -12.75 -32.56
N MET A 573 20.29 -13.36 -31.41
CA MET A 573 21.04 -13.14 -30.16
C MET A 573 22.53 -13.46 -30.26
N ALA A 574 22.93 -14.39 -31.13
CA ALA A 574 24.30 -14.75 -31.34
C ALA A 574 25.12 -13.67 -32.09
N ASP A 575 24.45 -12.71 -32.70
CA ASP A 575 25.08 -11.60 -33.42
C ASP A 575 25.29 -10.35 -32.55
N PHE A 576 24.78 -10.39 -31.29
CA PHE A 576 24.99 -9.34 -30.30
C PHE A 576 26.19 -9.67 -29.40
N GLU A 577 26.98 -8.67 -29.06
CA GLU A 577 28.14 -8.81 -28.20
C GLU A 577 27.76 -8.53 -26.76
N LEU A 578 27.84 -9.56 -25.89
CA LEU A 578 27.64 -9.41 -24.46
C LEU A 578 28.78 -8.59 -23.86
N ASP A 579 28.45 -7.55 -23.09
CA ASP A 579 29.40 -6.84 -22.25
C ASP A 579 29.47 -7.54 -20.90
N PRO A 580 30.53 -8.29 -20.59
CA PRO A 580 30.64 -9.04 -19.35
C PRO A 580 30.77 -8.11 -18.13
N PHE A 581 31.48 -6.98 -18.28
CA PHE A 581 31.73 -6.04 -17.19
C PHE A 581 30.41 -5.42 -16.69
N ASP A 582 29.66 -4.77 -17.58
CA ASP A 582 28.37 -4.17 -17.22
C ASP A 582 27.35 -5.24 -16.77
N THR A 583 27.38 -6.43 -17.36
CA THR A 583 26.53 -7.57 -17.00
C THR A 583 26.80 -8.03 -15.57
N ASP A 584 28.06 -8.22 -15.21
CA ASP A 584 28.45 -8.68 -13.86
C ASP A 584 28.19 -7.60 -12.81
N GLN A 585 28.51 -6.33 -13.10
CA GLN A 585 28.22 -5.22 -12.22
C GLN A 585 26.72 -5.13 -11.95
N ALA A 586 25.89 -4.97 -12.96
CA ALA A 586 24.44 -4.80 -12.83
C ALA A 586 23.76 -6.00 -12.14
N SER A 587 24.26 -7.22 -12.37
CA SER A 587 23.71 -8.45 -11.76
C SER A 587 24.04 -8.58 -10.28
N ASN A 588 25.15 -8.02 -9.80
CA ASN A 588 25.64 -8.28 -8.45
C ASN A 588 25.47 -7.10 -7.48
N GLU A 589 25.51 -5.85 -7.97
CA GLU A 589 25.52 -4.66 -7.10
C GLU A 589 24.26 -4.49 -6.24
N SER A 590 23.13 -5.00 -6.71
CA SER A 590 21.82 -4.82 -6.07
C SER A 590 21.34 -6.04 -5.28
N ASP A 591 22.05 -7.15 -5.31
CA ASP A 591 21.66 -8.38 -4.63
C ASP A 591 21.79 -8.26 -3.11
N PHE A 592 20.74 -8.64 -2.39
CA PHE A 592 20.77 -8.62 -0.94
C PHE A 592 19.85 -9.63 -0.27
N ARG A 593 20.14 -9.89 1.01
CA ARG A 593 19.26 -10.57 1.95
C ARG A 593 19.22 -9.86 3.29
N VAL A 594 18.03 -9.57 3.79
CA VAL A 594 17.80 -9.03 5.13
C VAL A 594 16.91 -9.98 5.91
N ASP A 595 17.39 -10.44 7.08
CA ASP A 595 16.61 -11.14 8.09
C ASP A 595 16.39 -10.17 9.26
N GLU A 596 15.13 -9.85 9.62
CA GLU A 596 14.74 -8.91 10.68
C GLU A 596 13.84 -9.60 11.70
N ASP A 597 14.30 -9.66 12.96
CA ASP A 597 13.54 -10.20 14.08
C ASP A 597 13.16 -9.07 15.04
N ILE A 598 11.86 -8.91 15.35
CA ILE A 598 11.36 -7.86 16.25
C ILE A 598 10.57 -8.51 17.38
N SER A 599 11.05 -8.31 18.62
CA SER A 599 10.36 -8.72 19.85
C SER A 599 9.82 -7.48 20.55
N ALA A 600 8.54 -7.46 20.86
CA ALA A 600 7.89 -6.32 21.46
C ALA A 600 7.03 -6.70 22.65
N GLY A 601 6.97 -5.80 23.64
CA GLY A 601 6.04 -5.88 24.76
C GLY A 601 5.56 -4.51 25.18
N TYR A 602 4.33 -4.41 25.68
CA TYR A 602 3.76 -3.14 26.12
C TYR A 602 2.84 -3.27 27.33
N LEU A 603 2.65 -2.15 27.99
CA LEU A 603 1.67 -1.95 29.04
C LEU A 603 0.91 -0.65 28.76
N LEU A 604 -0.42 -0.68 28.80
CA LEU A 604 -1.31 0.44 28.53
C LEU A 604 -2.35 0.55 29.64
N GLY A 605 -2.62 1.77 30.08
CA GLY A 605 -3.73 2.14 30.93
C GLY A 605 -4.70 3.04 30.18
N ARG A 606 -6.00 2.80 30.35
CA ARG A 606 -7.09 3.60 29.78
C ARG A 606 -8.09 3.94 30.87
N TRP A 607 -8.43 5.20 30.99
CA TRP A 607 -9.50 5.71 31.83
C TRP A 607 -10.63 6.25 30.97
N ASP A 608 -11.82 5.72 31.13
CA ASP A 608 -13.03 6.17 30.47
C ASP A 608 -14.03 6.68 31.49
N SER A 609 -14.45 7.93 31.35
CA SER A 609 -15.53 8.56 32.09
C SER A 609 -16.54 9.19 31.13
N ASP A 610 -17.65 9.72 31.66
CA ASP A 610 -18.66 10.41 30.83
C ASP A 610 -18.12 11.57 29.98
N LYS A 611 -17.02 12.19 30.40
CA LYS A 611 -16.52 13.42 29.78
C LYS A 611 -15.11 13.32 29.25
N VAL A 612 -14.32 12.41 29.76
CA VAL A 612 -12.88 12.36 29.51
C VAL A 612 -12.44 10.92 29.32
N ARG A 613 -11.70 10.68 28.24
CA ARG A 613 -10.92 9.47 28.02
C ARG A 613 -9.44 9.82 28.10
N ILE A 614 -8.68 9.08 28.88
CA ILE A 614 -7.23 9.23 29.01
C ILE A 614 -6.59 7.89 28.72
N ILE A 615 -5.63 7.87 27.80
CA ILE A 615 -4.88 6.68 27.42
C ILE A 615 -3.39 7.00 27.53
N GLY A 616 -2.66 6.08 28.12
CA GLY A 616 -1.20 6.20 28.22
C GLY A 616 -0.55 4.84 28.49
N GLY A 617 0.73 4.74 28.19
CA GLY A 617 1.46 3.50 28.39
C GLY A 617 2.85 3.54 27.79
N VAL A 618 3.52 2.41 27.82
CA VAL A 618 4.87 2.24 27.30
C VAL A 618 4.95 0.98 26.45
N ARG A 619 5.74 1.06 25.39
CA ARG A 619 6.12 -0.08 24.54
C ARG A 619 7.63 -0.16 24.44
N VAL A 620 8.16 -1.36 24.46
CA VAL A 620 9.57 -1.66 24.24
C VAL A 620 9.66 -2.63 23.08
N GLU A 621 10.51 -2.32 22.13
CA GLU A 621 10.85 -3.19 21.01
C GLU A 621 12.34 -3.46 20.98
N HIS A 622 12.69 -4.69 20.67
CA HIS A 622 14.06 -5.12 20.39
C HIS A 622 14.11 -5.67 18.98
N THR A 623 14.88 -5.00 18.12
CA THR A 623 15.09 -5.39 16.73
C THR A 623 16.48 -5.97 16.55
N ARG A 624 16.56 -7.07 15.83
CA ARG A 624 17.82 -7.70 15.39
C ARG A 624 17.78 -7.86 13.88
N ASN A 625 18.72 -7.20 13.22
CA ASN A 625 18.90 -7.30 11.77
C ASN A 625 20.15 -8.13 11.46
N LYS A 626 20.04 -8.94 10.41
CA LYS A 626 21.16 -9.58 9.75
C LYS A 626 21.05 -9.26 8.26
N ILE A 627 22.03 -8.51 7.77
CA ILE A 627 22.07 -8.05 6.38
C ILE A 627 23.23 -8.75 5.70
N ARG A 628 23.01 -9.17 4.46
CA ARG A 628 24.02 -9.70 3.55
C ARG A 628 23.83 -9.03 2.20
N GLY A 629 24.91 -8.73 1.55
CA GLY A 629 24.96 -8.18 0.19
C GLY A 629 26.30 -8.55 -0.43
N ASN A 630 26.46 -8.21 -1.68
CA ASN A 630 27.71 -8.36 -2.39
C ASN A 630 28.55 -7.08 -2.23
N GLN A 631 29.85 -7.22 -2.10
CA GLN A 631 30.79 -6.15 -2.32
C GLN A 631 31.26 -6.26 -3.77
N VAL A 632 31.03 -5.22 -4.55
CA VAL A 632 31.46 -5.14 -5.95
C VAL A 632 32.62 -4.15 -6.02
N GLU A 633 33.75 -4.58 -6.50
CA GLU A 633 34.94 -3.75 -6.70
C GLU A 633 35.21 -3.64 -8.21
N LEU A 634 35.29 -2.40 -8.69
CA LEU A 634 35.63 -2.10 -10.08
C LEU A 634 37.13 -1.95 -10.20
N VAL A 635 37.75 -2.79 -11.01
CA VAL A 635 39.20 -2.79 -11.24
C VAL A 635 39.51 -2.10 -12.55
N GLU A 636 40.42 -1.09 -12.54
CA GLU A 636 40.78 -0.33 -13.72
C GLU A 636 41.55 -1.19 -14.74
N GLU A 637 41.37 -0.86 -16.02
CA GLU A 637 42.04 -1.53 -17.14
C GLU A 637 43.59 -1.43 -16.99
N GLY A 638 44.26 -2.57 -16.91
CA GLY A 638 45.73 -2.67 -16.80
C GLY A 638 46.25 -3.13 -15.44
N ASP A 639 45.41 -3.31 -14.44
CA ASP A 639 45.76 -4.03 -13.21
C ASP A 639 45.65 -5.55 -13.40
N GLU A 640 46.28 -6.36 -12.52
CA GLU A 640 46.36 -7.81 -12.69
C GLU A 640 44.99 -8.53 -12.71
N HIS A 641 43.90 -7.81 -12.47
CA HIS A 641 42.53 -8.30 -12.49
C HIS A 641 41.65 -7.34 -13.32
N ASP A 642 41.49 -7.62 -14.60
CA ASP A 642 40.42 -7.02 -15.40
C ASP A 642 39.09 -7.69 -15.07
N GLY A 643 38.16 -6.99 -14.40
CA GLY A 643 36.83 -7.52 -14.15
C GLY A 643 36.16 -7.00 -12.91
N VAL A 644 35.06 -7.62 -12.58
CA VAL A 644 34.26 -7.35 -11.37
C VAL A 644 34.53 -8.46 -10.34
N GLU A 645 35.18 -8.12 -9.22
CA GLU A 645 35.30 -9.04 -8.09
C GLU A 645 34.04 -8.93 -7.20
N VAL A 646 33.47 -10.07 -6.88
CA VAL A 646 32.27 -10.17 -6.02
C VAL A 646 32.60 -10.98 -4.78
N ASP A 647 32.61 -10.32 -3.64
CA ASP A 647 32.73 -10.96 -2.32
C ASP A 647 31.36 -11.06 -1.65
N GLU A 648 30.98 -12.26 -1.21
CA GLU A 648 29.78 -12.50 -0.41
C GLU A 648 30.11 -12.31 1.08
N ASP A 649 29.63 -11.22 1.72
CA ASP A 649 29.71 -10.97 3.16
C ASP A 649 28.48 -11.39 3.97
#